data_5d4cb60ef15883fa56dc3fab6bdf51ef
#
_entry.id   5d4cb60ef15883fa56dc3fab6bdf51ef
#
_cell.length_a   1.000
_cell.length_b   1.000
_cell.length_c   1.000
_cell.angle_alpha   90.00
_cell.angle_beta   90.00
_cell.angle_gamma   90.00
#
_symmetry.space_group_name_H-M   'P 1'
#
loop_
_entity.id
_entity.type
_entity.pdbx_description
1 polymer ?
#
loop_
_entity_poly.entity_id
_entity_poly.type
_entity_poly.pdbx_seq_one_letter_code
_entity_poly.pdbx_strand_id
1 'polypeptide(L)'
;MKIVYLFIISFCALALCIACGRAFCGESDMYVLKPMDYKGVALKGELKKQFEENSLFYLNIDNDSLLKPYRQRAGLPAPGEDMGGVYVGHGPFGQFLAGYARCYAATGDERYKEKALYLMREWGKTIEDDGFFLPSKQGLLGAYQYEKFMGGLADIYHYCNAPEAKEYMDRITGWAEKNLPRTREYCDVKGINTGEWYTLSENLYRVFLYTGDRRYKDFAKVWEYTKYWTEVHDGDTDEMFKRPGWHHGYSHVNTFASLGTAYAATGDKWYLDTLKAAYDFVTGTQCYATGGFGASESLMPSEELVKAAKTLHNTFETQCGSWAAFKIVKYLTALTGDGRYGDWTEKLLINGIGASLPMKEHGVAFYYSDYAAEGAEKISKPNVGWPCCSGTRAEAVPDYHDQLYYYDERSICVSQYFASEAEFELETGRVSLRQITDFPNEEKTVLEIDPEKSAVFSLKFRIPSWNGRPAVKVNGRETVYSAAKGWGLIVRRWDPGDRVEIDFPMSLWACPLQGKKDAPWVLMFGPVALVCMGTDENPFKKLDAGSVAAQLERGEGMTWRHKFFPELVFKPFYDVKDGEKYFMYITDPTVTFMGAVYKGGWEKRGPWMSVFFAGPTAERTVWGNTVKVSYYYFNDNGIMDVYIDGEKKGEIDLYKKDARGEKTSSEFDAGSKGKHQVRIVTTPRKNPEALQGYFNLEKIEGYNK
;
A
#
# COMPACT_ATOMS: atom_id res chain seq x y z
N MET A 1 26.87 65.36 10.63
CA MET A 1 26.51 64.58 9.41
C MET A 1 27.25 63.20 9.33
N LYS A 2 28.44 63.03 9.87
CA LYS A 2 29.13 61.70 9.86
C LYS A 2 28.64 60.65 10.87
N ILE A 3 27.98 61.07 11.96
CA ILE A 3 27.50 60.14 13.02
C ILE A 3 26.12 59.51 12.64
N VAL A 4 25.30 60.20 11.83
CA VAL A 4 24.02 59.66 11.38
C VAL A 4 24.20 58.59 10.30
N TYR A 5 25.25 58.65 9.49
CA TYR A 5 25.54 57.65 8.47
C TYR A 5 26.03 56.30 9.05
N LEU A 6 26.74 56.33 10.20
CA LEU A 6 27.16 55.09 10.85
C LEU A 6 26.02 54.30 11.50
N PHE A 7 24.98 54.99 12.01
CA PHE A 7 23.79 54.32 12.58
C PHE A 7 22.85 53.71 11.51
N ILE A 8 22.76 54.35 10.35
CA ILE A 8 21.94 53.82 9.25
C ILE A 8 22.58 52.60 8.62
N ILE A 9 23.91 52.58 8.47
CA ILE A 9 24.65 51.41 7.94
C ILE A 9 24.63 50.24 8.93
N SER A 10 24.69 50.48 10.25
CA SER A 10 24.57 49.42 11.26
C SER A 10 23.16 48.84 11.33
N PHE A 11 22.12 49.69 11.15
CA PHE A 11 20.72 49.19 11.14
C PHE A 11 20.35 48.44 9.86
N CYS A 12 20.88 48.85 8.72
CA CYS A 12 20.73 48.08 7.46
C CYS A 12 21.53 46.77 7.46
N ALA A 13 22.71 46.73 8.08
CA ALA A 13 23.49 45.48 8.22
C ALA A 13 22.81 44.51 9.19
N LEU A 14 22.21 45.02 10.29
CA LEU A 14 21.45 44.20 11.24
C LEU A 14 20.11 43.73 10.65
N ALA A 15 19.43 44.57 9.85
CA ALA A 15 18.23 44.17 9.14
C ALA A 15 18.48 43.17 8.00
N LEU A 16 19.61 43.26 7.29
CA LEU A 16 20.04 42.24 6.32
C LEU A 16 20.44 40.91 6.98
N CYS A 17 21.08 40.94 8.18
CA CYS A 17 21.34 39.71 8.93
C CYS A 17 20.09 39.05 9.50
N ILE A 18 19.06 39.84 9.86
CA ILE A 18 17.75 39.30 10.30
C ILE A 18 16.93 38.78 9.10
N ALA A 19 17.07 39.37 7.91
CA ALA A 19 16.44 38.87 6.69
C ALA A 19 17.13 37.63 6.12
N CYS A 20 18.43 37.46 6.29
CA CYS A 20 19.17 36.21 5.96
C CYS A 20 18.99 35.09 6.98
N GLY A 21 18.57 35.38 8.21
CA GLY A 21 18.37 34.39 9.28
C GLY A 21 17.00 33.67 9.24
N ARG A 22 16.15 33.96 8.24
CA ARG A 22 14.85 33.31 8.07
C ARG A 22 14.77 32.30 6.93
N ALA A 23 15.87 31.88 6.32
CA ALA A 23 15.88 31.09 5.10
C ALA A 23 16.41 29.65 5.27
N PHE A 24 16.37 29.04 6.47
CA PHE A 24 16.64 27.61 6.63
C PHE A 24 15.75 27.05 7.76
N CYS A 25 14.46 27.00 7.49
CA CYS A 25 13.53 26.25 8.29
C CYS A 25 12.79 25.26 7.40
N GLY A 26 13.32 24.07 7.27
CA GLY A 26 12.71 22.77 7.10
C GLY A 26 11.73 22.48 5.97
N GLU A 27 11.17 23.46 5.29
CA GLU A 27 10.22 23.25 4.21
C GLU A 27 10.85 23.53 2.84
N SER A 28 10.76 22.54 1.95
CA SER A 28 11.22 22.73 0.58
C SER A 28 10.26 23.68 -0.17
N ASP A 29 10.80 24.73 -0.79
CA ASP A 29 10.07 25.64 -1.70
C ASP A 29 9.45 24.89 -2.90
N MET A 30 9.80 23.62 -3.08
CA MET A 30 9.30 22.75 -4.15
C MET A 30 7.93 22.11 -3.83
N TYR A 31 7.45 22.17 -2.60
CA TYR A 31 6.18 21.56 -2.24
C TYR A 31 4.99 22.39 -2.73
N VAL A 32 4.15 21.77 -3.56
CA VAL A 32 2.86 22.32 -4.00
C VAL A 32 1.81 22.21 -2.90
N LEU A 33 1.85 21.11 -2.15
CA LEU A 33 1.05 20.88 -0.94
C LEU A 33 2.00 20.45 0.18
N LYS A 34 1.76 20.97 1.38
CA LYS A 34 2.48 20.55 2.58
C LYS A 34 1.77 19.35 3.20
N PRO A 35 2.45 18.23 3.48
CA PRO A 35 1.87 17.20 4.34
C PRO A 35 1.66 17.80 5.73
N MET A 36 0.58 17.38 6.41
CA MET A 36 0.35 17.83 7.78
C MET A 36 1.44 17.29 8.71
N ASP A 37 1.94 18.14 9.60
CA ASP A 37 2.89 17.74 10.64
C ASP A 37 2.20 16.81 11.66
N TYR A 38 2.95 15.89 12.27
CA TYR A 38 2.42 14.90 13.23
C TYR A 38 1.59 15.54 14.34
N LYS A 39 2.07 16.63 14.95
CA LYS A 39 1.35 17.35 16.03
C LYS A 39 0.06 17.99 15.57
N GLY A 40 -0.11 18.24 14.28
CA GLY A 40 -1.29 18.84 13.68
C GLY A 40 -2.44 17.85 13.52
N VAL A 41 -2.24 16.55 13.78
CA VAL A 41 -3.25 15.50 13.59
C VAL A 41 -3.41 14.68 14.87
N ALA A 42 -4.65 14.53 15.34
CA ALA A 42 -5.02 13.62 16.41
C ALA A 42 -5.81 12.44 15.85
N LEU A 43 -5.19 11.27 15.77
CA LEU A 43 -5.85 10.04 15.33
C LEU A 43 -6.99 9.65 16.28
N LYS A 44 -8.04 9.04 15.73
CA LYS A 44 -9.16 8.43 16.46
C LYS A 44 -9.41 7.00 15.91
N GLY A 45 -10.33 6.28 16.51
CA GLY A 45 -10.76 4.96 16.05
C GLY A 45 -9.62 3.95 15.96
N GLU A 46 -9.63 3.14 14.90
CA GLU A 46 -8.70 2.01 14.75
C GLU A 46 -7.24 2.45 14.54
N LEU A 47 -6.98 3.52 13.78
CA LEU A 47 -5.60 4.00 13.61
C LEU A 47 -5.00 4.48 14.94
N LYS A 48 -5.80 5.14 15.81
CA LYS A 48 -5.35 5.51 17.15
C LYS A 48 -5.00 4.30 17.98
N LYS A 49 -5.85 3.28 17.98
CA LYS A 49 -5.63 2.05 18.73
C LYS A 49 -4.32 1.36 18.31
N GLN A 50 -4.10 1.22 17.00
CA GLN A 50 -2.86 0.63 16.47
C GLN A 50 -1.63 1.48 16.83
N PHE A 51 -1.76 2.80 16.76
CA PHE A 51 -0.68 3.72 17.14
C PHE A 51 -0.35 3.61 18.63
N GLU A 52 -1.33 3.63 19.51
CA GLU A 52 -1.12 3.52 20.96
C GLU A 52 -0.51 2.17 21.36
N GLU A 53 -1.02 1.07 20.79
CA GLU A 53 -0.48 -0.26 21.04
C GLU A 53 0.99 -0.35 20.59
N ASN A 54 1.28 0.12 19.38
CA ASN A 54 2.61 0.13 18.82
C ASN A 54 3.59 1.00 19.64
N SER A 55 3.21 2.24 19.90
CA SER A 55 4.07 3.21 20.60
C SER A 55 4.37 2.79 22.04
N LEU A 56 3.40 2.21 22.74
CA LEU A 56 3.59 1.66 24.09
C LEU A 56 4.49 0.43 24.08
N PHE A 57 4.38 -0.45 23.09
CA PHE A 57 5.29 -1.59 22.96
C PHE A 57 6.74 -1.13 22.91
N TYR A 58 7.08 -0.17 22.03
CA TYR A 58 8.46 0.33 21.92
C TYR A 58 8.89 1.15 23.14
N LEU A 59 8.01 1.95 23.73
CA LEU A 59 8.31 2.72 24.93
C LEU A 59 8.77 1.82 26.08
N ASN A 60 8.20 0.64 26.21
CA ASN A 60 8.44 -0.31 27.29
C ASN A 60 9.69 -1.19 27.10
N ILE A 61 10.36 -1.14 25.93
CA ILE A 61 11.61 -1.89 25.73
C ILE A 61 12.68 -1.34 26.68
N ASP A 62 13.37 -2.22 27.39
CA ASP A 62 14.42 -1.83 28.33
C ASP A 62 15.58 -1.10 27.63
N ASN A 63 15.98 0.05 28.16
CA ASN A 63 17.03 0.87 27.57
C ASN A 63 18.41 0.21 27.63
N ASP A 64 18.70 -0.49 28.71
CA ASP A 64 20.00 -1.13 28.89
C ASP A 64 20.17 -2.32 27.95
N SER A 65 19.09 -3.06 27.70
CA SER A 65 19.04 -4.13 26.72
C SER A 65 19.26 -3.62 25.28
N LEU A 66 18.64 -2.48 24.92
CA LEU A 66 18.87 -1.82 23.63
C LEU A 66 20.34 -1.39 23.43
N LEU A 67 20.98 -0.88 24.47
CA LEU A 67 22.34 -0.36 24.43
C LEU A 67 23.41 -1.42 24.61
N LYS A 68 23.07 -2.59 25.12
CA LYS A 68 24.01 -3.64 25.52
C LYS A 68 25.07 -3.98 24.46
N PRO A 69 24.75 -4.28 23.19
CA PRO A 69 25.76 -4.68 22.21
C PRO A 69 26.75 -3.53 21.89
N TYR A 70 26.29 -2.28 21.93
CA TYR A 70 27.14 -1.12 21.69
C TYR A 70 28.11 -0.88 22.85
N ARG A 71 27.61 -0.99 24.10
CA ARG A 71 28.43 -0.86 25.33
C ARG A 71 29.45 -1.99 25.43
N GLN A 72 29.05 -3.24 25.13
CA GLN A 72 29.97 -4.39 25.10
C GLN A 72 31.12 -4.18 24.12
N ARG A 73 30.78 -3.76 22.88
CA ARG A 73 31.81 -3.46 21.88
C ARG A 73 32.77 -2.35 22.31
N ALA A 74 32.27 -1.34 23.00
CA ALA A 74 33.07 -0.22 23.50
C ALA A 74 33.82 -0.51 24.82
N GLY A 75 33.66 -1.74 25.38
CA GLY A 75 34.30 -2.10 26.67
C GLY A 75 33.70 -1.38 27.88
N LEU A 76 32.48 -0.89 27.77
CA LEU A 76 31.74 -0.22 28.86
C LEU A 76 30.89 -1.23 29.64
N PRO A 77 30.49 -0.89 30.89
CA PRO A 77 29.47 -1.68 31.60
C PRO A 77 28.19 -1.82 30.75
N ALA A 78 27.76 -3.05 30.55
CA ALA A 78 26.68 -3.38 29.65
C ALA A 78 25.58 -4.21 30.37
N PRO A 79 24.81 -3.61 31.29
CA PRO A 79 23.68 -4.26 31.93
C PRO A 79 22.54 -4.51 30.91
N GLY A 80 21.47 -5.12 31.38
CA GLY A 80 20.30 -5.48 30.55
C GLY A 80 20.40 -6.88 29.97
N GLU A 81 19.31 -7.32 29.35
CA GLU A 81 19.22 -8.62 28.70
C GLU A 81 19.68 -8.54 27.23
N ASP A 82 20.06 -9.68 26.68
CA ASP A 82 20.34 -9.75 25.23
C ASP A 82 19.03 -9.66 24.46
N MET A 83 18.96 -8.73 23.51
CA MET A 83 17.77 -8.58 22.65
C MET A 83 17.48 -9.88 21.85
N GLY A 84 18.53 -10.63 21.51
CA GLY A 84 18.38 -11.89 20.77
C GLY A 84 17.98 -11.70 19.30
N GLY A 85 17.57 -12.79 18.67
CA GLY A 85 17.15 -12.79 17.28
C GLY A 85 18.21 -12.21 16.33
N VAL A 86 17.77 -11.29 15.47
CA VAL A 86 18.65 -10.62 14.49
C VAL A 86 18.91 -9.14 14.83
N TYR A 87 18.69 -8.74 16.08
CA TYR A 87 18.83 -7.35 16.53
C TYR A 87 20.17 -6.71 16.14
N VAL A 88 21.27 -7.38 16.42
CA VAL A 88 22.63 -6.88 16.10
C VAL A 88 22.87 -6.86 14.59
N GLY A 89 22.44 -7.88 13.89
CA GLY A 89 22.67 -8.03 12.44
C GLY A 89 21.86 -7.04 11.60
N HIS A 90 20.56 -6.87 11.91
CA HIS A 90 19.69 -5.96 11.19
C HIS A 90 19.72 -4.52 11.71
N GLY A 91 20.20 -4.30 12.95
CA GLY A 91 20.43 -2.98 13.53
C GLY A 91 19.21 -2.05 13.61
N PRO A 92 18.04 -2.49 14.12
CA PRO A 92 16.83 -1.66 14.15
C PRO A 92 16.92 -0.49 15.15
N PHE A 93 18.00 -0.37 15.89
CA PHE A 93 18.18 0.66 16.92
C PHE A 93 18.02 2.09 16.37
N GLY A 94 18.59 2.39 15.20
CA GLY A 94 18.42 3.69 14.54
C GLY A 94 16.95 3.99 14.20
N GLN A 95 16.20 2.98 13.77
CA GLN A 95 14.76 3.11 13.49
C GLN A 95 13.94 3.30 14.77
N PHE A 96 14.35 2.68 15.90
CA PHE A 96 13.70 2.95 17.19
C PHE A 96 13.89 4.39 17.63
N LEU A 97 15.09 4.97 17.41
CA LEU A 97 15.32 6.39 17.67
C LEU A 97 14.37 7.28 16.85
N ALA A 98 14.21 6.99 15.56
CA ALA A 98 13.24 7.68 14.70
C ALA A 98 11.81 7.51 15.22
N GLY A 99 11.42 6.28 15.56
CA GLY A 99 10.08 5.96 16.09
C GLY A 99 9.76 6.76 17.36
N TYR A 100 10.67 6.85 18.31
CA TYR A 100 10.47 7.66 19.52
C TYR A 100 10.33 9.14 19.20
N ALA A 101 11.16 9.68 18.32
CA ALA A 101 11.09 11.09 17.93
C ALA A 101 9.75 11.43 17.24
N ARG A 102 9.26 10.55 16.36
CA ARG A 102 7.93 10.69 15.69
C ARG A 102 6.78 10.54 16.69
N CYS A 103 6.85 9.57 17.62
CA CYS A 103 5.85 9.43 18.68
C CYS A 103 5.77 10.69 19.55
N TYR A 104 6.91 11.30 19.90
CA TYR A 104 6.94 12.58 20.58
C TYR A 104 6.28 13.69 19.74
N ALA A 105 6.64 13.78 18.46
CA ALA A 105 6.05 14.76 17.55
C ALA A 105 4.52 14.62 17.45
N ALA A 106 4.01 13.39 17.44
CA ALA A 106 2.58 13.10 17.34
C ALA A 106 1.80 13.37 18.64
N THR A 107 2.41 13.13 19.80
CA THR A 107 1.70 13.12 21.09
C THR A 107 2.05 14.27 22.03
N GLY A 108 3.24 14.86 21.88
CA GLY A 108 3.80 15.76 22.85
C GLY A 108 4.20 15.11 24.19
N ASP A 109 4.13 13.75 24.27
CA ASP A 109 4.49 13.02 25.49
C ASP A 109 6.01 12.98 25.67
N GLU A 110 6.50 13.69 26.67
CA GLU A 110 7.94 13.86 26.96
C GLU A 110 8.65 12.53 27.21
N ARG A 111 7.96 11.46 27.62
CA ARG A 111 8.58 10.14 27.83
C ARG A 111 9.27 9.61 26.57
N TYR A 112 8.67 9.84 25.39
CA TYR A 112 9.27 9.44 24.11
C TYR A 112 10.54 10.24 23.80
N LYS A 113 10.50 11.56 23.99
CA LYS A 113 11.64 12.44 23.80
C LYS A 113 12.77 12.13 24.76
N GLU A 114 12.46 11.97 26.05
CA GLU A 114 13.43 11.61 27.08
C GLU A 114 14.14 10.29 26.75
N LYS A 115 13.36 9.27 26.31
CA LYS A 115 13.93 7.99 25.90
C LYS A 115 14.81 8.13 24.65
N ALA A 116 14.36 8.84 23.60
CA ALA A 116 15.16 9.09 22.41
C ALA A 116 16.48 9.76 22.72
N LEU A 117 16.46 10.85 23.51
CA LEU A 117 17.65 11.60 23.90
C LEU A 117 18.58 10.79 24.81
N TYR A 118 18.03 10.04 25.76
CA TYR A 118 18.81 9.15 26.61
C TYR A 118 19.56 8.10 25.78
N LEU A 119 18.83 7.39 24.91
CA LEU A 119 19.42 6.35 24.08
C LEU A 119 20.47 6.91 23.11
N MET A 120 20.19 8.03 22.47
CA MET A 120 21.16 8.72 21.59
C MET A 120 22.46 9.10 22.34
N ARG A 121 22.33 9.71 23.51
CA ARG A 121 23.49 10.16 24.32
C ARG A 121 24.29 8.98 24.82
N GLU A 122 23.63 7.94 25.35
CA GLU A 122 24.34 6.76 25.88
C GLU A 122 25.02 5.95 24.75
N TRP A 123 24.33 5.80 23.60
CA TRP A 123 24.96 5.23 22.42
C TRP A 123 26.12 6.10 21.91
N GLY A 124 25.97 7.42 21.93
CA GLY A 124 27.00 8.37 21.52
C GLY A 124 28.32 8.20 22.28
N LYS A 125 28.29 7.78 23.57
CA LYS A 125 29.46 7.46 24.36
C LYS A 125 30.23 6.24 23.87
N THR A 126 29.59 5.40 23.05
CA THR A 126 30.18 4.19 22.50
C THR A 126 30.84 4.41 21.14
N ILE A 127 30.69 5.60 20.53
CA ILE A 127 31.33 5.92 19.24
C ILE A 127 32.83 6.04 19.44
N GLU A 128 33.62 5.28 18.66
CA GLU A 128 35.10 5.30 18.73
C GLU A 128 35.67 6.63 18.21
N ASP A 129 36.95 6.88 18.46
CA ASP A 129 37.60 8.14 18.06
C ASP A 129 37.62 8.35 16.54
N ASP A 130 37.67 7.27 15.78
CA ASP A 130 37.58 7.31 14.30
C ASP A 130 36.16 7.48 13.76
N GLY A 131 35.15 7.47 14.65
CA GLY A 131 33.74 7.58 14.35
C GLY A 131 33.02 6.24 14.16
N PHE A 132 33.67 5.07 14.40
CA PHE A 132 33.01 3.77 14.33
C PHE A 132 31.89 3.66 15.40
N PHE A 133 30.71 3.25 14.97
CA PHE A 133 29.49 3.36 15.77
C PHE A 133 28.65 2.07 15.83
N LEU A 134 28.95 1.09 14.99
CA LEU A 134 28.15 -0.14 14.84
C LEU A 134 28.31 -1.07 16.05
N PRO A 135 27.35 -1.98 16.31
CA PRO A 135 27.41 -2.86 17.50
C PRO A 135 28.49 -3.94 17.42
N SER A 136 29.02 -4.23 16.25
CA SER A 136 30.08 -5.22 16.01
C SER A 136 31.01 -4.77 14.90
N LYS A 137 32.26 -5.26 14.88
CA LYS A 137 33.24 -5.03 13.80
C LYS A 137 33.17 -6.08 12.69
N GLN A 138 32.33 -7.11 12.82
CA GLN A 138 32.23 -8.22 11.86
C GLN A 138 30.79 -8.54 11.50
N GLY A 139 30.57 -9.00 10.27
CA GLY A 139 29.31 -9.57 9.82
C GLY A 139 28.13 -8.58 9.71
N LEU A 140 28.40 -7.28 9.51
CA LEU A 140 27.38 -6.24 9.50
C LEU A 140 27.10 -5.68 8.10
N LEU A 141 25.85 -5.24 7.94
CA LEU A 141 25.36 -4.47 6.79
C LEU A 141 25.69 -2.99 7.00
N GLY A 142 26.97 -2.59 6.89
CA GLY A 142 27.44 -1.26 7.32
C GLY A 142 26.67 -0.08 6.73
N ALA A 143 26.42 -0.05 5.41
CA ALA A 143 25.68 1.02 4.76
C ALA A 143 24.19 1.03 5.17
N TYR A 144 23.57 -0.14 5.29
CA TYR A 144 22.19 -0.30 5.74
C TYR A 144 21.99 0.21 7.19
N GLN A 145 22.89 -0.18 8.10
CA GLN A 145 22.80 0.31 9.48
C GLN A 145 23.11 1.81 9.59
N TYR A 146 24.08 2.31 8.82
CA TYR A 146 24.36 3.75 8.78
C TYR A 146 23.13 4.53 8.32
N GLU A 147 22.39 4.03 7.32
CA GLU A 147 21.14 4.65 6.87
C GLU A 147 20.12 4.77 8.02
N LYS A 148 19.93 3.70 8.82
CA LYS A 148 19.00 3.69 9.95
C LYS A 148 19.39 4.68 11.05
N PHE A 149 20.69 4.77 11.38
CA PHE A 149 21.18 5.76 12.33
C PHE A 149 21.01 7.20 11.81
N MET A 150 21.29 7.43 10.53
CA MET A 150 21.08 8.75 9.95
C MET A 150 19.62 9.19 10.00
N GLY A 151 18.69 8.28 9.71
CA GLY A 151 17.25 8.51 9.84
C GLY A 151 16.84 8.87 11.27
N GLY A 152 17.28 8.06 12.25
CA GLY A 152 16.97 8.28 13.66
C GLY A 152 17.51 9.58 14.21
N LEU A 153 18.77 9.89 13.91
CA LEU A 153 19.41 11.14 14.35
C LEU A 153 18.79 12.37 13.68
N ALA A 154 18.43 12.27 12.40
CA ALA A 154 17.73 13.34 11.68
C ALA A 154 16.36 13.64 12.30
N ASP A 155 15.60 12.60 12.68
CA ASP A 155 14.29 12.76 13.33
C ASP A 155 14.43 13.33 14.75
N ILE A 156 15.43 12.91 15.52
CA ILE A 156 15.73 13.52 16.84
C ILE A 156 16.12 14.99 16.67
N TYR A 157 16.99 15.30 15.71
CA TYR A 157 17.38 16.68 15.42
C TYR A 157 16.15 17.56 15.14
N HIS A 158 15.27 17.08 14.27
CA HIS A 158 14.12 17.84 13.79
C HIS A 158 12.97 17.86 14.81
N TYR A 159 12.48 16.71 15.23
CA TYR A 159 11.26 16.61 16.04
C TYR A 159 11.50 16.84 17.53
N CYS A 160 12.64 16.42 18.07
CA CYS A 160 12.98 16.66 19.46
C CYS A 160 13.66 18.01 19.69
N ASN A 161 13.93 18.77 18.62
CA ASN A 161 14.68 20.02 18.66
C ASN A 161 16.04 19.87 19.41
N ALA A 162 16.79 18.82 19.06
CA ALA A 162 18.04 18.43 19.72
C ALA A 162 19.25 18.65 18.77
N PRO A 163 19.83 19.86 18.74
CA PRO A 163 20.91 20.19 17.80
C PRO A 163 22.18 19.34 18.01
N GLU A 164 22.40 18.77 19.19
CA GLU A 164 23.48 17.84 19.49
C GLU A 164 23.46 16.55 18.65
N ALA A 165 22.30 16.16 18.11
CA ALA A 165 22.21 15.01 17.20
C ALA A 165 23.08 15.21 15.95
N LYS A 166 23.30 16.48 15.52
CA LYS A 166 24.18 16.79 14.39
C LYS A 166 25.63 16.40 14.65
N GLU A 167 26.11 16.57 15.88
CA GLU A 167 27.49 16.19 16.24
C GLU A 167 27.71 14.68 16.05
N TYR A 168 26.72 13.86 16.43
CA TYR A 168 26.77 12.41 16.19
C TYR A 168 26.66 12.07 14.71
N MET A 169 25.77 12.74 13.96
CA MET A 169 25.69 12.57 12.51
C MET A 169 27.03 12.90 11.84
N ASP A 170 27.69 14.00 12.22
CA ASP A 170 29.00 14.42 11.68
C ASP A 170 30.10 13.38 11.95
N ARG A 171 30.12 12.80 13.15
CA ARG A 171 31.12 11.79 13.55
C ARG A 171 30.96 10.50 12.75
N ILE A 172 29.74 9.93 12.73
CA ILE A 172 29.51 8.67 12.01
C ILE A 172 29.61 8.84 10.49
N THR A 173 29.26 10.01 9.96
CA THR A 173 29.45 10.33 8.54
C THR A 173 30.94 10.41 8.19
N GLY A 174 31.77 10.99 9.06
CA GLY A 174 33.23 11.04 8.86
C GLY A 174 33.86 9.63 8.80
N TRP A 175 33.32 8.68 9.55
CA TRP A 175 33.70 7.27 9.43
C TRP A 175 33.17 6.63 8.13
N ALA A 176 31.88 6.85 7.80
CA ALA A 176 31.23 6.28 6.63
C ALA A 176 31.92 6.69 5.31
N GLU A 177 32.30 7.97 5.17
CA GLU A 177 33.04 8.50 4.02
C GLU A 177 34.36 7.76 3.76
N LYS A 178 35.02 7.30 4.82
CA LYS A 178 36.32 6.61 4.74
C LYS A 178 36.19 5.10 4.59
N ASN A 179 35.16 4.50 5.18
CA ASN A 179 35.12 3.05 5.41
C ASN A 179 33.97 2.33 4.67
N LEU A 180 32.96 3.05 4.12
CA LEU A 180 31.89 2.44 3.35
C LEU A 180 32.15 2.61 1.84
N PRO A 181 32.83 1.65 1.20
CA PRO A 181 33.14 1.73 -0.21
C PRO A 181 31.88 1.49 -1.05
N ARG A 182 31.58 2.42 -1.96
CA ARG A 182 30.61 2.24 -3.03
C ARG A 182 31.35 1.82 -4.30
N THR A 183 31.59 0.53 -4.45
CA THR A 183 32.33 0.01 -5.62
C THR A 183 31.44 -0.70 -6.62
N ARG A 184 30.08 -0.66 -6.47
CA ARG A 184 29.14 -1.48 -7.23
C ARG A 184 27.94 -0.71 -7.74
N GLU A 185 27.56 -1.04 -8.97
CA GLU A 185 26.29 -0.55 -9.55
C GLU A 185 25.07 -1.29 -9.00
N TYR A 186 25.26 -2.55 -8.57
CA TYR A 186 24.21 -3.41 -7.99
C TYR A 186 24.70 -4.03 -6.70
N CYS A 187 23.82 -4.09 -5.70
CA CYS A 187 24.12 -4.67 -4.40
C CYS A 187 24.16 -6.20 -4.39
N ASP A 188 23.66 -6.85 -5.44
CA ASP A 188 23.27 -8.25 -5.45
C ASP A 188 24.33 -9.17 -6.01
N VAL A 189 25.58 -8.78 -5.98
CA VAL A 189 26.69 -9.65 -6.39
C VAL A 189 26.97 -10.69 -5.31
N LYS A 190 26.72 -11.96 -5.64
CA LYS A 190 26.92 -13.11 -4.78
C LYS A 190 28.29 -13.06 -4.07
N GLY A 191 28.26 -13.16 -2.75
CA GLY A 191 29.46 -13.25 -1.91
C GLY A 191 29.97 -11.95 -1.31
N ILE A 192 29.32 -10.80 -1.52
CA ILE A 192 29.65 -9.56 -0.83
C ILE A 192 28.38 -8.88 -0.35
N ASN A 193 28.27 -8.83 0.96
CA ASN A 193 27.19 -8.14 1.65
C ASN A 193 27.44 -6.63 1.63
N THR A 194 26.88 -5.93 0.66
CA THR A 194 26.93 -4.47 0.58
C THR A 194 25.75 -3.83 1.30
N GLY A 195 24.77 -4.65 1.73
CA GLY A 195 23.68 -4.26 2.60
C GLY A 195 22.84 -3.09 2.09
N GLU A 196 22.02 -3.30 1.09
CA GLU A 196 20.97 -2.36 0.66
C GLU A 196 21.39 -0.87 0.66
N TRP A 197 22.63 -0.61 0.27
CA TRP A 197 23.27 0.71 0.29
C TRP A 197 22.46 1.80 -0.44
N TYR A 198 21.65 1.42 -1.40
CA TYR A 198 20.89 2.29 -2.27
C TYR A 198 19.68 2.98 -1.60
N THR A 199 19.36 2.62 -0.36
CA THR A 199 18.33 3.31 0.44
C THR A 199 18.86 4.52 1.19
N LEU A 200 20.18 4.69 1.24
CA LEU A 200 20.88 5.65 2.11
C LEU A 200 20.70 7.11 1.69
N SER A 201 20.61 7.41 0.39
CA SER A 201 20.61 8.79 -0.10
C SER A 201 19.42 9.61 0.41
N GLU A 202 18.26 9.02 0.68
CA GLU A 202 17.09 9.72 1.23
C GLU A 202 17.43 10.44 2.55
N ASN A 203 17.97 9.71 3.52
CA ASN A 203 18.25 10.28 4.84
C ASN A 203 19.36 11.33 4.80
N LEU A 204 20.34 11.19 3.93
CA LEU A 204 21.38 12.21 3.74
C LEU A 204 20.80 13.49 3.11
N TYR A 205 19.93 13.39 2.12
CA TYR A 205 19.21 14.56 1.59
C TYR A 205 18.30 15.20 2.64
N ARG A 206 17.61 14.41 3.49
CA ARG A 206 16.81 14.94 4.60
C ARG A 206 17.66 15.74 5.58
N VAL A 207 18.83 15.23 5.96
CA VAL A 207 19.76 15.98 6.83
C VAL A 207 20.20 17.28 6.18
N PHE A 208 20.50 17.29 4.87
CA PHE A 208 20.78 18.53 4.15
C PHE A 208 19.60 19.51 4.21
N LEU A 209 18.38 19.04 3.97
CA LEU A 209 17.16 19.88 4.00
C LEU A 209 16.91 20.46 5.41
N TYR A 210 17.24 19.73 6.46
CA TYR A 210 17.07 20.20 7.85
C TYR A 210 18.20 21.14 8.32
N THR A 211 19.42 20.93 7.85
CA THR A 211 20.59 21.62 8.39
C THR A 211 21.22 22.66 7.46
N GLY A 212 20.95 22.58 6.16
CA GLY A 212 21.63 23.36 5.13
C GLY A 212 23.07 22.92 4.85
N ASP A 213 23.57 21.88 5.52
CA ASP A 213 24.95 21.41 5.39
C ASP A 213 25.18 20.65 4.08
N ARG A 214 25.88 21.27 3.15
CA ARG A 214 26.13 20.76 1.79
C ARG A 214 26.90 19.44 1.76
N ARG A 215 27.67 19.12 2.80
CA ARG A 215 28.37 17.85 2.91
C ARG A 215 27.41 16.68 2.76
N TYR A 216 26.26 16.74 3.40
CA TYR A 216 25.24 15.69 3.31
C TYR A 216 24.62 15.57 1.93
N LYS A 217 24.36 16.70 1.26
CA LYS A 217 23.87 16.70 -0.13
C LYS A 217 24.89 16.07 -1.08
N ASP A 218 26.16 16.42 -0.94
CA ASP A 218 27.24 15.90 -1.79
C ASP A 218 27.47 14.41 -1.53
N PHE A 219 27.38 13.98 -0.26
CA PHE A 219 27.51 12.56 0.09
C PHE A 219 26.27 11.74 -0.30
N ALA A 220 25.06 12.31 -0.30
CA ALA A 220 23.84 11.66 -0.78
C ALA A 220 23.98 11.20 -2.24
N LYS A 221 24.57 12.04 -3.10
CA LYS A 221 24.80 11.72 -4.53
C LYS A 221 25.66 10.49 -4.73
N VAL A 222 26.59 10.21 -3.81
CA VAL A 222 27.44 9.00 -3.87
C VAL A 222 26.61 7.73 -3.76
N TRP A 223 25.46 7.80 -3.11
CA TRP A 223 24.59 6.66 -2.78
C TRP A 223 23.34 6.57 -3.69
N GLU A 224 23.23 7.40 -4.71
CA GLU A 224 22.14 7.31 -5.68
C GLU A 224 22.24 6.05 -6.52
N TYR A 225 21.16 5.31 -6.66
CA TYR A 225 21.09 4.09 -7.49
C TYR A 225 20.77 4.46 -8.95
N THR A 226 21.59 5.34 -9.53
CA THR A 226 21.33 6.03 -10.80
C THR A 226 20.98 5.07 -11.92
N LYS A 227 21.67 3.93 -12.05
CA LYS A 227 21.41 2.98 -13.13
C LYS A 227 20.02 2.35 -13.04
N TYR A 228 19.62 1.89 -11.86
CA TYR A 228 18.27 1.35 -11.63
C TYR A 228 17.20 2.43 -11.83
N TRP A 229 17.42 3.63 -11.30
CA TRP A 229 16.47 4.73 -11.47
C TRP A 229 16.31 5.13 -12.94
N THR A 230 17.40 5.13 -13.74
CA THR A 230 17.35 5.42 -15.18
C THR A 230 16.53 4.37 -15.94
N GLU A 231 16.70 3.10 -15.63
CA GLU A 231 15.91 2.02 -16.25
C GLU A 231 14.42 2.16 -15.98
N VAL A 232 14.05 2.54 -14.76
CA VAL A 232 12.66 2.81 -14.43
C VAL A 232 12.16 4.11 -15.09
N HIS A 233 13.00 5.16 -15.16
CA HIS A 233 12.69 6.40 -15.86
C HIS A 233 12.38 6.18 -17.32
N ASP A 234 13.20 5.38 -18.00
CA ASP A 234 13.12 5.11 -19.43
C ASP A 234 12.06 4.04 -19.78
N GLY A 235 11.50 3.36 -18.77
CA GLY A 235 10.55 2.26 -18.95
C GLY A 235 11.20 0.92 -19.31
N ASP A 236 12.52 0.80 -19.17
CA ASP A 236 13.31 -0.39 -19.51
C ASP A 236 13.40 -1.40 -18.35
N THR A 237 12.31 -1.57 -17.60
CA THR A 237 12.28 -2.44 -16.41
C THR A 237 12.54 -3.91 -16.73
N ASP A 238 12.32 -4.37 -17.95
CA ASP A 238 12.66 -5.72 -18.40
C ASP A 238 14.18 -5.96 -18.40
N GLU A 239 15.00 -4.95 -18.65
CA GLU A 239 16.46 -5.05 -18.60
C GLU A 239 16.96 -5.28 -17.18
N MET A 240 16.30 -4.67 -16.18
CA MET A 240 16.57 -4.92 -14.78
C MET A 240 16.45 -6.42 -14.46
N PHE A 241 15.37 -7.07 -14.88
CA PHE A 241 15.10 -8.48 -14.57
C PHE A 241 15.99 -9.48 -15.34
N LYS A 242 16.64 -9.06 -16.42
CA LYS A 242 17.62 -9.92 -17.14
C LYS A 242 18.94 -10.06 -16.39
N ARG A 243 19.21 -9.21 -15.43
CA ARG A 243 20.46 -9.25 -14.67
C ARG A 243 20.38 -10.25 -13.52
N PRO A 244 21.48 -11.00 -13.29
CA PRO A 244 21.54 -11.86 -12.12
C PRO A 244 21.59 -11.00 -10.85
N GLY A 245 20.76 -11.33 -9.89
CA GLY A 245 20.74 -10.67 -8.60
C GLY A 245 19.40 -10.80 -7.91
N TRP A 246 19.38 -10.43 -6.64
CA TRP A 246 18.16 -10.38 -5.85
C TRP A 246 17.63 -8.94 -5.82
N HIS A 247 16.49 -8.71 -6.46
CA HIS A 247 15.83 -7.41 -6.47
C HIS A 247 14.90 -7.32 -5.26
N HIS A 248 15.50 -7.16 -4.07
CA HIS A 248 14.76 -7.13 -2.82
C HIS A 248 13.60 -6.11 -2.87
N GLY A 249 12.36 -6.62 -2.75
CA GLY A 249 11.16 -5.85 -3.06
C GLY A 249 11.05 -4.56 -2.26
N TYR A 250 11.18 -4.64 -0.93
CA TYR A 250 11.13 -3.45 -0.08
C TYR A 250 12.19 -2.42 -0.45
N SER A 251 13.45 -2.80 -0.44
CA SER A 251 14.54 -1.83 -0.56
C SER A 251 14.67 -1.24 -1.97
N HIS A 252 14.37 -2.02 -3.03
CA HIS A 252 14.30 -1.51 -4.40
C HIS A 252 13.13 -0.54 -4.62
N VAL A 253 12.06 -0.64 -3.85
CA VAL A 253 10.99 0.37 -3.84
C VAL A 253 11.35 1.53 -2.92
N ASN A 254 11.92 1.26 -1.74
CA ASN A 254 12.29 2.28 -0.77
C ASN A 254 13.30 3.31 -1.32
N THR A 255 14.23 2.87 -2.21
CA THR A 255 15.20 3.77 -2.82
C THR A 255 14.55 4.93 -3.60
N PHE A 256 13.33 4.73 -4.11
CA PHE A 256 12.61 5.78 -4.85
C PHE A 256 12.19 6.97 -3.96
N ALA A 257 12.09 6.79 -2.65
CA ALA A 257 11.89 7.91 -1.73
C ALA A 257 13.03 8.94 -1.81
N SER A 258 14.24 8.47 -2.13
CA SER A 258 15.40 9.34 -2.37
C SER A 258 15.18 10.33 -3.53
N LEU A 259 14.43 9.94 -4.56
CA LEU A 259 14.10 10.81 -5.69
C LEU A 259 13.28 12.03 -5.24
N GLY A 260 12.33 11.84 -4.31
CA GLY A 260 11.54 12.92 -3.74
C GLY A 260 12.41 13.93 -2.98
N THR A 261 13.29 13.44 -2.11
CA THR A 261 14.21 14.31 -1.36
C THR A 261 15.30 14.93 -2.24
N ALA A 262 15.80 14.21 -3.25
CA ALA A 262 16.74 14.76 -4.22
C ALA A 262 16.11 15.90 -5.04
N TYR A 263 14.86 15.73 -5.49
CA TYR A 263 14.14 16.83 -6.16
C TYR A 263 13.95 18.01 -5.24
N ALA A 264 13.52 17.81 -4.01
CA ALA A 264 13.38 18.88 -3.01
C ALA A 264 14.70 19.61 -2.74
N ALA A 265 15.84 18.89 -2.73
CA ALA A 265 17.16 19.44 -2.48
C ALA A 265 17.81 20.11 -3.69
N THR A 266 17.39 19.80 -4.93
CA THR A 266 18.10 20.21 -6.15
C THR A 266 17.23 20.99 -7.14
N GLY A 267 15.93 20.76 -7.18
CA GLY A 267 15.00 21.27 -8.20
C GLY A 267 15.12 20.58 -9.56
N ASP A 268 15.94 19.53 -9.68
CA ASP A 268 16.13 18.81 -10.95
C ASP A 268 14.92 17.93 -11.25
N LYS A 269 14.18 18.27 -12.29
CA LYS A 269 12.95 17.60 -12.70
C LYS A 269 13.12 16.13 -13.04
N TRP A 270 14.30 15.70 -13.42
CA TRP A 270 14.58 14.31 -13.72
C TRP A 270 14.20 13.41 -12.50
N TYR A 271 14.53 13.83 -11.28
CA TYR A 271 14.16 13.09 -10.09
C TYR A 271 12.63 12.96 -9.90
N LEU A 272 11.90 14.06 -10.11
CA LEU A 272 10.44 14.02 -9.97
C LEU A 272 9.78 13.17 -11.06
N ASP A 273 10.24 13.26 -12.29
CA ASP A 273 9.70 12.48 -13.40
C ASP A 273 10.04 10.99 -13.24
N THR A 274 11.23 10.67 -12.73
CA THR A 274 11.62 9.30 -12.33
C THR A 274 10.76 8.77 -11.19
N LEU A 275 10.44 9.60 -10.18
CA LEU A 275 9.58 9.19 -9.06
C LEU A 275 8.15 8.86 -9.52
N LYS A 276 7.61 9.61 -10.50
CA LYS A 276 6.31 9.28 -11.13
C LYS A 276 6.38 7.96 -11.89
N ALA A 277 7.43 7.76 -12.70
CA ALA A 277 7.64 6.50 -13.43
C ALA A 277 7.77 5.31 -12.46
N ALA A 278 8.47 5.49 -11.33
CA ALA A 278 8.62 4.48 -10.30
C ALA A 278 7.27 4.11 -9.64
N TYR A 279 6.43 5.09 -9.35
CA TYR A 279 5.07 4.84 -8.86
C TYR A 279 4.26 4.01 -9.86
N ASP A 280 4.26 4.41 -11.14
CA ASP A 280 3.52 3.71 -12.20
C ASP A 280 4.07 2.29 -12.41
N PHE A 281 5.39 2.10 -12.37
CA PHE A 281 6.03 0.78 -12.43
C PHE A 281 5.56 -0.12 -11.28
N VAL A 282 5.70 0.33 -10.04
CA VAL A 282 5.38 -0.51 -8.87
C VAL A 282 3.89 -0.81 -8.80
N THR A 283 3.03 0.20 -8.91
CA THR A 283 1.58 0.02 -8.77
C THR A 283 0.97 -0.70 -9.97
N GLY A 284 1.52 -0.54 -11.16
CA GLY A 284 1.04 -1.16 -12.40
C GLY A 284 1.52 -2.59 -12.61
N THR A 285 2.72 -2.96 -12.11
CA THR A 285 3.33 -4.25 -12.46
C THR A 285 3.73 -5.12 -11.26
N GLN A 286 3.85 -4.55 -10.05
CA GLN A 286 4.33 -5.28 -8.88
C GLN A 286 3.29 -5.45 -7.79
N CYS A 287 2.27 -4.57 -7.73
CA CYS A 287 1.30 -4.57 -6.65
C CYS A 287 0.20 -5.64 -6.81
N TYR A 288 -0.15 -6.22 -5.68
CA TYR A 288 -1.40 -6.92 -5.44
C TYR A 288 -2.56 -5.92 -5.24
N ALA A 289 -3.80 -6.40 -5.26
CA ALA A 289 -4.98 -5.57 -5.05
C ALA A 289 -4.99 -4.86 -3.68
N THR A 290 -4.34 -5.47 -2.68
CA THR A 290 -4.12 -4.93 -1.33
C THR A 290 -3.15 -3.74 -1.29
N GLY A 291 -2.45 -3.45 -2.37
CA GLY A 291 -1.35 -2.50 -2.42
C GLY A 291 0.02 -3.09 -2.04
N GLY A 292 0.05 -4.33 -1.52
CA GLY A 292 1.29 -5.05 -1.20
C GLY A 292 2.08 -5.46 -2.45
N PHE A 293 3.39 -5.67 -2.33
CA PHE A 293 4.30 -6.02 -3.43
C PHE A 293 5.52 -6.81 -2.91
N GLY A 294 6.33 -7.33 -3.83
CA GLY A 294 7.58 -7.99 -3.48
C GLY A 294 7.41 -9.43 -3.00
N ALA A 295 6.78 -10.26 -3.82
CA ALA A 295 6.58 -11.68 -3.53
C ALA A 295 7.93 -12.39 -3.26
N SER A 296 8.01 -13.11 -2.13
CA SER A 296 9.26 -13.67 -1.59
C SER A 296 10.39 -12.62 -1.49
N GLU A 297 10.03 -11.43 -1.03
CA GLU A 297 10.93 -10.28 -0.90
C GLU A 297 11.62 -9.89 -2.22
N SER A 298 10.96 -10.12 -3.37
CA SER A 298 11.58 -9.87 -4.67
C SER A 298 10.64 -9.17 -5.64
N LEU A 299 11.14 -8.19 -6.37
CA LEU A 299 10.48 -7.73 -7.59
C LEU A 299 10.72 -8.75 -8.69
N MET A 300 9.75 -8.95 -9.57
CA MET A 300 9.84 -9.92 -10.66
C MET A 300 9.05 -9.47 -11.89
N PRO A 301 9.32 -10.06 -13.07
CA PRO A 301 8.51 -9.80 -14.24
C PRO A 301 7.02 -10.01 -13.96
N SER A 302 6.19 -9.11 -14.47
CA SER A 302 4.74 -9.10 -14.21
C SER A 302 4.06 -10.45 -14.53
N GLU A 303 4.49 -11.16 -15.57
CA GLU A 303 3.95 -12.48 -15.90
C GLU A 303 4.39 -13.58 -14.92
N GLU A 304 5.57 -13.46 -14.36
CA GLU A 304 6.07 -14.38 -13.33
C GLU A 304 5.34 -14.15 -12.01
N LEU A 305 5.07 -12.90 -11.65
CA LEU A 305 4.27 -12.58 -10.48
C LEU A 305 2.86 -13.20 -10.56
N VAL A 306 2.20 -13.12 -11.70
CA VAL A 306 0.88 -13.75 -11.91
C VAL A 306 0.94 -15.29 -11.77
N LYS A 307 2.01 -15.92 -12.27
CA LYS A 307 2.22 -17.36 -12.08
C LYS A 307 2.51 -17.70 -10.62
N ALA A 308 3.38 -16.92 -9.99
CA ALA A 308 3.82 -17.11 -8.61
C ALA A 308 2.67 -16.94 -7.61
N ALA A 309 1.72 -16.04 -7.85
CA ALA A 309 0.58 -15.80 -6.97
C ALA A 309 -0.31 -17.04 -6.70
N LYS A 310 -0.15 -18.12 -7.48
CA LYS A 310 -0.89 -19.38 -7.26
C LYS A 310 -0.38 -20.14 -6.04
N THR A 311 0.93 -20.21 -5.88
CA THR A 311 1.59 -21.13 -4.91
C THR A 311 2.64 -20.44 -4.05
N LEU A 312 3.03 -19.21 -4.36
CA LEU A 312 4.08 -18.52 -3.64
C LEU A 312 3.52 -17.88 -2.37
N HIS A 313 4.05 -18.31 -1.24
CA HIS A 313 3.81 -17.70 0.07
C HIS A 313 4.77 -16.51 0.31
N ASN A 314 4.60 -15.80 1.42
CA ASN A 314 5.41 -14.62 1.78
C ASN A 314 5.31 -13.53 0.70
N THR A 315 4.08 -13.15 0.34
CA THR A 315 3.81 -12.33 -0.83
C THR A 315 4.04 -10.84 -0.63
N PHE A 316 4.07 -10.38 0.62
CA PHE A 316 4.29 -8.98 0.93
C PHE A 316 4.99 -8.79 2.28
N GLU A 317 6.16 -8.16 2.28
CA GLU A 317 6.86 -7.72 3.47
C GLU A 317 6.12 -6.50 4.08
N THR A 318 5.20 -6.78 5.00
CA THR A 318 4.07 -5.89 5.33
C THR A 318 4.51 -4.53 5.89
N GLN A 319 5.40 -4.52 6.88
CA GLN A 319 5.80 -3.28 7.55
C GLN A 319 6.70 -2.43 6.64
N CYS A 320 7.77 -3.04 6.14
CA CYS A 320 8.77 -2.37 5.34
C CYS A 320 8.20 -1.89 4.00
N GLY A 321 7.42 -2.73 3.31
CA GLY A 321 6.82 -2.35 2.04
C GLY A 321 5.75 -1.26 2.18
N SER A 322 4.93 -1.29 3.24
CA SER A 322 3.96 -0.22 3.50
C SER A 322 4.66 1.12 3.75
N TRP A 323 5.73 1.11 4.52
CA TRP A 323 6.48 2.32 4.82
C TRP A 323 7.17 2.92 3.59
N ALA A 324 7.76 2.08 2.72
CA ALA A 324 8.32 2.54 1.46
C ALA A 324 7.27 3.25 0.59
N ALA A 325 6.08 2.68 0.48
CA ALA A 325 4.97 3.27 -0.28
C ALA A 325 4.48 4.59 0.33
N PHE A 326 4.34 4.68 1.65
CA PHE A 326 3.93 5.92 2.34
C PHE A 326 4.86 7.09 2.01
N LYS A 327 6.16 6.87 2.00
CA LYS A 327 7.14 7.90 1.66
C LYS A 327 7.01 8.35 0.21
N ILE A 328 6.89 7.42 -0.74
CA ILE A 328 6.72 7.71 -2.16
C ILE A 328 5.44 8.52 -2.38
N VAL A 329 4.32 8.08 -1.81
CA VAL A 329 3.02 8.77 -1.95
C VAL A 329 3.08 10.17 -1.34
N LYS A 330 3.69 10.31 -0.16
CA LYS A 330 3.87 11.61 0.50
C LYS A 330 4.63 12.58 -0.39
N TYR A 331 5.80 12.19 -0.91
CA TYR A 331 6.57 13.06 -1.79
C TYR A 331 5.82 13.38 -3.09
N LEU A 332 5.21 12.38 -3.74
CA LEU A 332 4.45 12.62 -4.97
C LEU A 332 3.27 13.57 -4.76
N THR A 333 2.48 13.36 -3.72
CA THR A 333 1.33 14.24 -3.40
C THR A 333 1.80 15.65 -3.07
N ALA A 334 2.83 15.78 -2.23
CA ALA A 334 3.38 17.08 -1.84
C ALA A 334 3.99 17.84 -3.03
N LEU A 335 4.74 17.18 -3.88
CA LEU A 335 5.48 17.80 -5.00
C LEU A 335 4.62 18.05 -6.23
N THR A 336 3.51 17.33 -6.43
CA THR A 336 2.67 17.45 -7.64
C THR A 336 1.29 18.06 -7.38
N GLY A 337 0.83 18.02 -6.13
CA GLY A 337 -0.53 18.37 -5.76
C GLY A 337 -1.59 17.40 -6.29
N ASP A 338 -1.22 16.15 -6.62
CA ASP A 338 -2.11 15.15 -7.20
C ASP A 338 -2.55 14.13 -6.13
N GLY A 339 -3.86 14.08 -5.84
CA GLY A 339 -4.45 13.20 -4.83
C GLY A 339 -4.56 11.73 -5.25
N ARG A 340 -4.42 11.41 -6.54
CA ARG A 340 -4.52 10.02 -7.03
C ARG A 340 -3.50 9.08 -6.40
N TYR A 341 -2.34 9.60 -6.03
CA TYR A 341 -1.31 8.81 -5.35
C TYR A 341 -1.80 8.23 -4.00
N GLY A 342 -2.72 8.91 -3.33
CA GLY A 342 -3.31 8.48 -2.06
C GLY A 342 -4.06 7.14 -2.11
N ASP A 343 -4.41 6.63 -3.30
CA ASP A 343 -5.03 5.31 -3.45
C ASP A 343 -4.12 4.17 -2.98
N TRP A 344 -2.82 4.29 -3.15
CA TRP A 344 -1.88 3.29 -2.65
C TRP A 344 -1.79 3.29 -1.12
N THR A 345 -1.74 4.48 -0.52
CA THR A 345 -1.80 4.62 0.94
C THR A 345 -3.11 4.06 1.52
N GLU A 346 -4.27 4.35 0.91
CA GLU A 346 -5.56 3.82 1.36
C GLU A 346 -5.57 2.29 1.40
N LYS A 347 -5.12 1.65 0.31
CA LYS A 347 -5.03 0.19 0.24
C LYS A 347 -4.16 -0.39 1.36
N LEU A 348 -3.03 0.24 1.67
CA LEU A 348 -2.10 -0.23 2.69
C LEU A 348 -2.57 0.05 4.12
N LEU A 349 -3.24 1.18 4.36
CA LEU A 349 -3.85 1.48 5.66
C LEU A 349 -5.04 0.55 5.98
N ILE A 350 -5.68 -0.02 4.94
CA ILE A 350 -6.80 -0.95 5.12
C ILE A 350 -6.33 -2.41 5.06
N ASN A 351 -5.55 -2.80 4.04
CA ASN A 351 -5.27 -4.20 3.73
C ASN A 351 -3.80 -4.60 3.89
N GLY A 352 -2.91 -3.65 4.14
CA GLY A 352 -1.48 -3.86 4.36
C GLY A 352 -1.11 -3.78 5.84
N ILE A 353 -0.34 -2.76 6.22
CA ILE A 353 0.07 -2.52 7.61
C ILE A 353 -1.12 -2.35 8.56
N GLY A 354 -2.22 -1.75 8.10
CA GLY A 354 -3.45 -1.61 8.89
C GLY A 354 -4.15 -2.94 9.18
N ALA A 355 -3.91 -3.99 8.38
CA ALA A 355 -4.41 -5.33 8.61
C ALA A 355 -3.40 -6.24 9.36
N SER A 356 -2.25 -5.72 9.79
CA SER A 356 -1.21 -6.53 10.44
C SER A 356 -1.61 -6.95 11.85
N LEU A 357 -0.99 -8.06 12.32
CA LEU A 357 -1.08 -8.46 13.72
C LEU A 357 -0.20 -7.54 14.60
N PRO A 358 -0.56 -7.39 15.89
CA PRO A 358 0.27 -6.70 16.87
C PRO A 358 1.70 -7.27 16.97
N MET A 359 2.63 -6.45 17.48
CA MET A 359 3.95 -6.94 17.85
C MET A 359 3.82 -7.99 18.95
N LYS A 360 4.61 -9.06 18.85
CA LYS A 360 4.74 -10.07 19.89
C LYS A 360 5.99 -9.84 20.74
N GLU A 361 6.05 -10.53 21.87
CA GLU A 361 7.24 -10.52 22.74
C GLU A 361 8.51 -10.81 21.95
N HIS A 362 9.64 -10.33 22.44
CA HIS A 362 10.97 -10.44 21.79
C HIS A 362 11.03 -9.85 20.38
N GLY A 363 10.16 -8.87 20.06
CA GLY A 363 10.19 -8.13 18.80
C GLY A 363 9.78 -8.94 17.56
N VAL A 364 9.01 -10.01 17.73
CA VAL A 364 8.44 -10.77 16.61
C VAL A 364 7.33 -9.96 15.94
N ALA A 365 7.53 -9.58 14.69
CA ALA A 365 6.59 -8.78 13.90
C ALA A 365 5.70 -9.66 13.01
N PHE A 366 4.53 -9.14 12.64
CA PHE A 366 3.78 -9.65 11.48
C PHE A 366 4.57 -9.27 10.21
N TYR A 367 5.46 -10.17 9.81
CA TYR A 367 6.43 -9.89 8.75
C TYR A 367 5.77 -9.97 7.38
N TYR A 368 5.13 -11.09 7.06
CA TYR A 368 4.51 -11.30 5.75
C TYR A 368 2.99 -11.30 5.82
N SER A 369 2.37 -10.53 4.91
CA SER A 369 1.03 -10.85 4.43
C SER A 369 1.14 -11.92 3.36
N ASP A 370 0.32 -12.97 3.46
CA ASP A 370 0.35 -14.10 2.53
C ASP A 370 -0.93 -14.09 1.67
N TYR A 371 -0.75 -14.04 0.36
CA TYR A 371 -1.84 -13.92 -0.61
C TYR A 371 -1.93 -15.12 -1.55
N ALA A 372 -1.22 -16.22 -1.26
CA ALA A 372 -1.19 -17.40 -2.12
C ALA A 372 -2.60 -17.93 -2.42
N ALA A 373 -2.88 -18.23 -3.69
CA ALA A 373 -4.18 -18.74 -4.09
C ALA A 373 -4.43 -20.18 -3.59
N GLU A 374 -3.39 -20.93 -3.23
CA GLU A 374 -3.53 -22.26 -2.60
C GLU A 374 -3.94 -22.21 -1.13
N GLY A 375 -4.04 -21.00 -0.54
CA GLY A 375 -4.45 -20.76 0.83
C GLY A 375 -3.32 -20.28 1.71
N ALA A 376 -3.67 -19.55 2.74
CA ALA A 376 -2.75 -18.91 3.67
C ALA A 376 -3.24 -18.99 5.11
N GLU A 377 -2.35 -18.70 6.05
CA GLU A 377 -2.64 -18.56 7.47
C GLU A 377 -2.10 -17.23 7.97
N LYS A 378 -2.90 -16.48 8.74
CA LYS A 378 -2.48 -15.19 9.28
C LYS A 378 -1.69 -15.37 10.57
N ILE A 379 -0.38 -15.44 10.44
CA ILE A 379 0.54 -15.59 11.57
C ILE A 379 1.78 -14.72 11.42
N SER A 380 2.43 -14.36 12.53
CA SER A 380 3.73 -13.68 12.48
C SER A 380 4.83 -14.64 12.00
N LYS A 381 5.37 -14.39 10.80
CA LYS A 381 6.45 -15.16 10.15
C LYS A 381 7.49 -14.18 9.58
N PRO A 382 8.79 -14.52 9.53
CA PRO A 382 9.39 -15.61 10.28
C PRO A 382 9.26 -15.36 11.79
N ASN A 383 9.23 -16.43 12.59
CA ASN A 383 9.20 -16.34 14.05
C ASN A 383 10.61 -16.05 14.59
N VAL A 384 11.17 -14.94 14.14
CA VAL A 384 12.52 -14.46 14.50
C VAL A 384 12.37 -13.11 15.17
N GLY A 385 12.99 -12.94 16.34
CA GLY A 385 12.98 -11.67 17.07
C GLY A 385 13.77 -10.58 16.36
N TRP A 386 13.24 -9.37 16.38
CA TRP A 386 13.88 -8.13 15.90
C TRP A 386 14.31 -8.13 14.43
N PRO A 387 13.48 -8.62 13.47
CA PRO A 387 13.77 -8.46 12.04
C PRO A 387 13.67 -6.99 11.61
N CYS A 388 14.05 -6.67 10.37
CA CYS A 388 13.92 -5.32 9.81
C CYS A 388 12.52 -4.74 10.00
N CYS A 389 11.47 -5.54 9.81
CA CYS A 389 10.07 -5.14 10.01
C CYS A 389 9.76 -4.65 11.43
N SER A 390 10.44 -5.13 12.47
CA SER A 390 10.27 -4.59 13.82
C SER A 390 10.83 -3.18 13.94
N GLY A 391 11.93 -2.89 13.26
CA GLY A 391 12.48 -1.52 13.18
C GLY A 391 11.56 -0.60 12.40
N THR A 392 11.15 -1.03 11.21
CA THR A 392 10.32 -0.24 10.32
C THR A 392 8.92 0.05 10.89
N ARG A 393 8.34 -0.89 11.64
CA ARG A 393 7.03 -0.66 12.29
C ARG A 393 7.09 0.49 13.30
N ALA A 394 8.22 0.67 14.00
CA ALA A 394 8.41 1.80 14.92
C ALA A 394 8.31 3.16 14.20
N GLU A 395 8.66 3.22 12.92
CA GLU A 395 8.59 4.42 12.08
C GLU A 395 7.24 4.53 11.33
N ALA A 396 6.78 3.43 10.74
CA ALA A 396 5.65 3.43 9.81
C ALA A 396 4.30 3.69 10.50
N VAL A 397 4.11 3.25 11.73
CA VAL A 397 2.84 3.46 12.45
C VAL A 397 2.67 4.91 12.91
N PRO A 398 3.68 5.60 13.46
CA PRO A 398 3.59 7.05 13.66
C PRO A 398 3.33 7.84 12.37
N ASP A 399 3.82 7.39 11.22
CA ASP A 399 3.61 8.04 9.93
C ASP A 399 2.12 8.06 9.48
N TYR A 400 1.22 7.32 10.14
CA TYR A 400 -0.22 7.46 9.89
C TYR A 400 -0.69 8.92 9.98
N HIS A 401 -0.09 9.72 10.86
CA HIS A 401 -0.43 11.12 11.07
C HIS A 401 -0.17 11.98 9.82
N ASP A 402 0.95 11.75 9.12
CA ASP A 402 1.35 12.56 7.96
C ASP A 402 0.74 12.09 6.62
N GLN A 403 -0.05 10.99 6.64
CA GLN A 403 -0.74 10.46 5.46
C GLN A 403 -2.15 11.01 5.27
N LEU A 404 -2.80 11.53 6.34
CA LEU A 404 -4.23 11.82 6.30
C LEU A 404 -4.55 13.13 5.58
N TYR A 405 -3.71 14.15 5.75
CA TYR A 405 -4.00 15.49 5.30
C TYR A 405 -2.82 16.17 4.64
N TYR A 406 -3.14 17.02 3.66
CA TYR A 406 -2.22 17.99 3.08
C TYR A 406 -2.88 19.37 3.10
N TYR A 407 -2.10 20.43 2.94
CA TYR A 407 -2.61 21.77 2.87
C TYR A 407 -1.69 22.70 2.08
N ASP A 408 -2.23 23.83 1.66
CA ASP A 408 -1.48 24.99 1.21
C ASP A 408 -2.04 26.24 1.93
N GLU A 409 -1.57 27.42 1.58
CA GLU A 409 -1.99 28.68 2.22
C GLU A 409 -3.51 28.92 2.16
N ARG A 410 -4.23 28.31 1.21
CA ARG A 410 -5.64 28.56 0.89
C ARG A 410 -6.50 27.32 0.79
N SER A 411 -5.93 26.15 1.00
CA SER A 411 -6.69 24.91 0.88
C SER A 411 -6.34 23.87 1.92
N ILE A 412 -7.36 23.14 2.34
CA ILE A 412 -7.26 21.91 3.14
C ILE A 412 -7.54 20.74 2.20
N CYS A 413 -6.69 19.70 2.26
CA CYS A 413 -6.78 18.51 1.42
C CYS A 413 -6.95 17.27 2.32
N VAL A 414 -8.13 16.64 2.28
CA VAL A 414 -8.40 15.36 2.97
C VAL A 414 -7.99 14.22 2.06
N SER A 415 -6.86 13.57 2.37
CA SER A 415 -6.28 12.50 1.56
C SER A 415 -6.82 11.11 1.92
N GLN A 416 -7.04 10.85 3.22
CA GLN A 416 -7.51 9.56 3.70
C GLN A 416 -8.72 9.73 4.62
N TYR A 417 -9.62 8.74 4.62
CA TYR A 417 -10.89 8.79 5.33
C TYR A 417 -10.86 7.94 6.59
N PHE A 418 -10.15 8.43 7.61
CA PHE A 418 -10.08 7.80 8.93
C PHE A 418 -10.44 8.81 10.03
N ALA A 419 -11.11 8.34 11.06
CA ALA A 419 -11.52 9.19 12.17
C ALA A 419 -10.31 9.91 12.78
N SER A 420 -10.37 11.25 12.81
CA SER A 420 -9.26 12.10 13.25
C SER A 420 -9.70 13.53 13.46
N GLU A 421 -8.85 14.32 14.11
CA GLU A 421 -8.96 15.77 14.21
C GLU A 421 -7.66 16.39 13.68
N ALA A 422 -7.77 17.54 13.00
CA ALA A 422 -6.60 18.24 12.46
C ALA A 422 -6.74 19.76 12.60
N GLU A 423 -5.62 20.46 12.80
CA GLU A 423 -5.57 21.91 12.90
C GLU A 423 -4.67 22.50 11.81
N PHE A 424 -5.23 23.43 11.02
CA PHE A 424 -4.55 24.06 9.88
C PHE A 424 -4.34 25.56 10.14
N GLU A 425 -3.17 26.06 9.77
CA GLU A 425 -2.87 27.49 9.69
C GLU A 425 -2.93 27.93 8.23
N LEU A 426 -4.04 28.59 7.84
CA LEU A 426 -4.23 29.13 6.50
C LEU A 426 -3.97 30.66 6.51
N GLU A 427 -3.80 31.28 5.31
CA GLU A 427 -3.75 32.77 5.21
C GLU A 427 -4.95 33.44 5.85
N THR A 428 -6.10 32.77 5.88
CA THR A 428 -7.35 33.27 6.42
C THR A 428 -7.51 33.09 7.93
N GLY A 429 -6.57 32.43 8.60
CA GLY A 429 -6.57 32.10 10.03
C GLY A 429 -6.64 30.62 10.30
N ARG A 430 -6.70 30.26 11.57
CA ARG A 430 -6.74 28.85 12.00
C ARG A 430 -8.09 28.20 11.64
N VAL A 431 -7.98 26.94 11.23
CA VAL A 431 -9.15 26.09 10.94
C VAL A 431 -8.94 24.74 11.61
N SER A 432 -9.90 24.35 12.47
CA SER A 432 -9.98 22.98 12.98
C SER A 432 -10.89 22.15 12.08
N LEU A 433 -10.51 20.92 11.82
CA LEU A 433 -11.29 19.94 11.06
C LEU A 433 -11.43 18.66 11.88
N ARG A 434 -12.66 18.19 12.06
CA ARG A 434 -12.93 16.87 12.66
C ARG A 434 -13.54 15.94 11.62
N GLN A 435 -12.88 14.83 11.38
CA GLN A 435 -13.35 13.76 10.50
C GLN A 435 -14.04 12.68 11.33
N ILE A 436 -15.35 12.54 11.14
CA ILE A 436 -16.22 11.57 11.83
C ILE A 436 -16.57 10.49 10.80
N THR A 437 -16.09 9.30 11.02
CA THR A 437 -16.28 8.19 10.07
C THR A 437 -15.99 6.86 10.74
N ASP A 438 -16.66 5.82 10.30
CA ASP A 438 -16.29 4.41 10.50
C ASP A 438 -15.85 3.75 9.18
N PHE A 439 -15.41 4.58 8.22
CA PHE A 439 -14.85 4.08 6.97
C PHE A 439 -13.63 3.18 7.24
N PRO A 440 -13.50 2.02 6.56
CA PRO A 440 -14.32 1.54 5.44
C PRO A 440 -15.54 0.67 5.84
N ASN A 441 -15.89 0.56 7.12
CA ASN A 441 -17.07 -0.22 7.57
C ASN A 441 -18.39 0.45 7.14
N GLU A 442 -18.39 1.78 7.05
CA GLU A 442 -19.48 2.59 6.52
C GLU A 442 -19.04 3.33 5.25
N GLU A 443 -19.99 3.56 4.35
CA GLU A 443 -19.78 4.21 3.04
C GLU A 443 -19.73 5.72 3.12
N LYS A 444 -19.65 6.29 4.32
CA LYS A 444 -19.80 7.71 4.58
C LYS A 444 -18.70 8.27 5.47
N THR A 445 -18.30 9.51 5.18
CA THR A 445 -17.51 10.34 6.09
C THR A 445 -18.15 11.70 6.27
N VAL A 446 -17.99 12.29 7.45
CA VAL A 446 -18.45 13.63 7.79
C VAL A 446 -17.24 14.46 8.21
N LEU A 447 -17.07 15.61 7.57
CA LEU A 447 -16.07 16.60 7.94
C LEU A 447 -16.78 17.77 8.63
N GLU A 448 -16.49 18.00 9.90
CA GLU A 448 -16.88 19.20 10.62
C GLU A 448 -15.75 20.23 10.49
N ILE A 449 -16.08 21.41 9.98
CA ILE A 449 -15.13 22.46 9.64
C ILE A 449 -15.39 23.64 10.58
N ASP A 450 -14.39 24.00 11.35
CA ASP A 450 -14.51 25.03 12.38
C ASP A 450 -13.38 26.07 12.23
N PRO A 451 -13.52 27.03 11.29
CA PRO A 451 -12.62 28.17 11.20
C PRO A 451 -12.82 29.11 12.40
N GLU A 452 -11.72 29.66 12.92
CA GLU A 452 -11.76 30.63 14.04
C GLU A 452 -12.73 31.80 13.77
N LYS A 453 -12.91 32.19 12.53
CA LYS A 453 -13.90 33.14 12.02
C LYS A 453 -14.29 32.76 10.60
N SER A 454 -15.50 33.14 10.17
CA SER A 454 -15.94 32.87 8.77
C SER A 454 -14.89 33.29 7.76
N ALA A 455 -14.46 32.36 6.92
CA ALA A 455 -13.37 32.56 5.98
C ALA A 455 -13.59 31.85 4.63
N VAL A 456 -12.99 32.38 3.56
CA VAL A 456 -13.07 31.78 2.24
C VAL A 456 -11.79 30.97 1.99
N PHE A 457 -11.94 29.67 1.82
CA PHE A 457 -10.87 28.78 1.43
C PHE A 457 -11.41 27.56 0.65
N SER A 458 -10.51 26.77 0.10
CA SER A 458 -10.82 25.57 -0.65
C SER A 458 -10.76 24.33 0.24
N LEU A 459 -11.80 23.51 0.20
CA LEU A 459 -11.75 22.14 0.70
C LEU A 459 -11.55 21.20 -0.49
N LYS A 460 -10.46 20.45 -0.47
CA LYS A 460 -10.18 19.36 -1.39
C LYS A 460 -10.37 18.05 -0.65
N PHE A 461 -11.06 17.10 -1.26
CA PHE A 461 -11.21 15.73 -0.75
C PHE A 461 -10.84 14.75 -1.85
N ARG A 462 -10.11 13.68 -1.50
CA ARG A 462 -9.68 12.72 -2.49
C ARG A 462 -10.87 11.94 -3.05
N ILE A 463 -10.86 11.72 -4.35
CA ILE A 463 -11.80 10.84 -5.03
C ILE A 463 -11.07 9.50 -5.26
N PRO A 464 -11.41 8.43 -4.50
CA PRO A 464 -10.78 7.13 -4.68
C PRO A 464 -11.04 6.55 -6.06
N SER A 465 -10.06 5.87 -6.66
CA SER A 465 -10.21 5.31 -8.02
C SER A 465 -11.29 4.23 -8.14
N TRP A 466 -11.61 3.52 -7.06
CA TRP A 466 -12.68 2.53 -7.01
C TRP A 466 -14.08 3.16 -6.94
N ASN A 467 -14.19 4.45 -6.63
CA ASN A 467 -15.44 5.21 -6.56
C ASN A 467 -15.43 6.33 -7.60
N GLY A 468 -16.25 6.19 -8.64
CA GLY A 468 -16.21 7.13 -9.77
C GLY A 468 -16.60 8.57 -9.43
N ARG A 469 -17.59 8.78 -8.56
CA ARG A 469 -18.07 10.12 -8.16
C ARG A 469 -18.85 10.06 -6.84
N PRO A 470 -18.24 10.38 -5.71
CA PRO A 470 -18.92 10.46 -4.42
C PRO A 470 -20.02 11.53 -4.43
N ALA A 471 -21.11 11.29 -3.70
CA ALA A 471 -22.13 12.29 -3.46
C ALA A 471 -21.71 13.17 -2.28
N VAL A 472 -21.94 14.49 -2.41
CA VAL A 472 -21.50 15.46 -1.39
C VAL A 472 -22.66 16.35 -0.97
N LYS A 473 -22.81 16.54 0.35
CA LYS A 473 -23.73 17.51 0.94
C LYS A 473 -22.97 18.46 1.84
N VAL A 474 -23.32 19.74 1.78
CA VAL A 474 -22.84 20.74 2.74
C VAL A 474 -24.03 21.23 3.54
N ASN A 475 -23.99 21.07 4.86
CA ASN A 475 -25.09 21.41 5.77
C ASN A 475 -26.45 20.79 5.33
N GLY A 476 -26.37 19.49 4.94
CA GLY A 476 -27.53 18.72 4.49
C GLY A 476 -28.02 19.02 3.07
N ARG A 477 -27.39 19.94 2.33
CA ARG A 477 -27.76 20.31 0.96
C ARG A 477 -26.80 19.70 -0.04
N GLU A 478 -27.33 19.05 -1.08
CA GLU A 478 -26.51 18.55 -2.18
C GLU A 478 -25.65 19.66 -2.77
N THR A 479 -24.38 19.35 -2.97
CA THR A 479 -23.38 20.32 -3.39
C THR A 479 -22.61 19.79 -4.58
N VAL A 480 -22.55 20.59 -5.63
CA VAL A 480 -21.73 20.33 -6.81
C VAL A 480 -20.28 20.72 -6.50
N TYR A 481 -19.37 19.88 -6.89
CA TYR A 481 -17.92 20.12 -6.80
C TYR A 481 -17.25 19.93 -8.17
N SER A 482 -16.13 20.60 -8.36
CA SER A 482 -15.24 20.32 -9.51
C SER A 482 -14.28 19.18 -9.16
N ALA A 483 -13.82 18.43 -10.18
CA ALA A 483 -12.87 17.33 -9.99
C ALA A 483 -11.63 17.55 -10.85
N ALA A 484 -10.45 17.50 -10.24
CA ALA A 484 -9.17 17.60 -10.92
C ALA A 484 -8.07 16.92 -10.11
N LYS A 485 -7.13 16.23 -10.77
CA LYS A 485 -5.97 15.60 -10.14
C LYS A 485 -6.34 14.72 -8.94
N GLY A 486 -7.40 13.90 -9.06
CA GLY A 486 -7.85 13.02 -7.99
C GLY A 486 -8.53 13.71 -6.80
N TRP A 487 -8.75 15.03 -6.86
CA TRP A 487 -9.45 15.80 -5.84
C TRP A 487 -10.83 16.24 -6.30
N GLY A 488 -11.84 16.13 -5.42
CA GLY A 488 -13.05 16.93 -5.46
C GLY A 488 -12.79 18.26 -4.76
N LEU A 489 -13.19 19.38 -5.36
CA LEU A 489 -12.91 20.73 -4.91
C LEU A 489 -14.19 21.50 -4.63
N ILE A 490 -14.31 22.03 -3.42
CA ILE A 490 -15.37 22.95 -2.98
C ILE A 490 -14.70 24.27 -2.56
N VAL A 491 -15.05 25.37 -3.23
CA VAL A 491 -14.57 26.71 -2.87
C VAL A 491 -15.78 27.53 -2.39
N ARG A 492 -15.75 27.95 -1.14
CA ARG A 492 -16.82 28.75 -0.55
C ARG A 492 -16.37 29.52 0.68
N ARG A 493 -17.23 30.36 1.20
CA ARG A 493 -17.12 30.85 2.56
C ARG A 493 -17.58 29.76 3.53
N TRP A 494 -16.73 29.45 4.49
CA TRP A 494 -16.97 28.49 5.55
C TRP A 494 -17.26 29.25 6.85
N ASP A 495 -18.29 28.83 7.56
CA ASP A 495 -18.65 29.33 8.87
C ASP A 495 -18.31 28.26 9.94
N PRO A 496 -18.01 28.67 11.20
CA PRO A 496 -17.78 27.72 12.29
C PRO A 496 -18.92 26.71 12.44
N GLY A 497 -18.58 25.42 12.48
CA GLY A 497 -19.54 24.32 12.58
C GLY A 497 -20.14 23.83 11.25
N ASP A 498 -19.67 24.34 10.10
CA ASP A 498 -20.09 23.80 8.79
C ASP A 498 -19.77 22.31 8.68
N ARG A 499 -20.70 21.53 8.08
CA ARG A 499 -20.56 20.08 7.90
C ARG A 499 -20.56 19.69 6.44
N VAL A 500 -19.59 18.87 6.04
CA VAL A 500 -19.53 18.25 4.71
C VAL A 500 -19.71 16.75 4.88
N GLU A 501 -20.75 16.21 4.27
CA GLU A 501 -21.01 14.78 4.20
C GLU A 501 -20.58 14.28 2.83
N ILE A 502 -19.78 13.21 2.80
CA ILE A 502 -19.28 12.58 1.57
C ILE A 502 -19.69 11.11 1.63
N ASP A 503 -20.52 10.70 0.67
CA ASP A 503 -20.97 9.32 0.52
C ASP A 503 -20.16 8.63 -0.59
N PHE A 504 -19.58 7.48 -0.29
CA PHE A 504 -18.79 6.64 -1.19
C PHE A 504 -19.50 5.30 -1.43
N PRO A 505 -20.49 5.23 -2.35
CA PRO A 505 -21.19 3.98 -2.62
C PRO A 505 -20.21 2.86 -2.96
N MET A 506 -20.26 1.76 -2.20
CA MET A 506 -19.43 0.60 -2.39
C MET A 506 -20.19 -0.55 -3.02
N SER A 507 -19.52 -1.37 -3.81
CA SER A 507 -20.05 -2.58 -4.40
C SER A 507 -19.01 -3.70 -4.34
N LEU A 508 -19.49 -4.93 -4.37
CA LEU A 508 -18.64 -6.11 -4.55
C LEU A 508 -18.15 -6.19 -6.00
N TRP A 509 -16.86 -6.45 -6.15
CA TRP A 509 -16.25 -6.67 -7.46
C TRP A 509 -15.04 -7.59 -7.35
N ALA A 510 -14.79 -8.38 -8.38
CA ALA A 510 -13.61 -9.21 -8.47
C ALA A 510 -12.46 -8.40 -9.09
N CYS A 511 -11.35 -8.29 -8.38
CA CYS A 511 -10.15 -7.57 -8.80
C CYS A 511 -9.08 -8.57 -9.28
N PRO A 512 -8.86 -8.73 -10.57
CA PRO A 512 -7.80 -9.60 -11.05
C PRO A 512 -6.43 -8.98 -10.78
N LEU A 513 -5.45 -9.82 -10.47
CA LEU A 513 -4.08 -9.40 -10.23
C LEU A 513 -3.55 -8.61 -11.44
N GLN A 514 -3.10 -7.38 -11.19
CA GLN A 514 -2.62 -6.44 -12.22
C GLN A 514 -3.61 -6.18 -13.39
N GLY A 515 -4.91 -6.35 -13.15
CA GLY A 515 -5.92 -6.17 -14.19
C GLY A 515 -5.90 -7.22 -15.31
N LYS A 516 -5.09 -8.28 -15.19
CA LYS A 516 -4.95 -9.30 -16.25
C LYS A 516 -6.10 -10.29 -16.22
N LYS A 517 -6.76 -10.49 -17.35
CA LYS A 517 -8.02 -11.23 -17.49
C LYS A 517 -8.01 -12.65 -16.90
N ASP A 518 -6.96 -13.41 -17.04
CA ASP A 518 -6.89 -14.81 -16.61
C ASP A 518 -5.99 -14.99 -15.38
N ALA A 519 -5.70 -13.90 -14.67
CA ALA A 519 -4.94 -13.91 -13.42
C ALA A 519 -5.82 -14.30 -12.22
N PRO A 520 -5.22 -14.78 -11.14
CA PRO A 520 -5.93 -14.90 -9.87
C PRO A 520 -6.57 -13.56 -9.47
N TRP A 521 -7.74 -13.62 -8.87
CA TRP A 521 -8.51 -12.43 -8.47
C TRP A 521 -8.84 -12.46 -6.98
N VAL A 522 -9.05 -11.30 -6.41
CA VAL A 522 -9.54 -11.11 -5.03
C VAL A 522 -10.90 -10.43 -5.06
N LEU A 523 -11.79 -10.83 -4.15
CA LEU A 523 -13.07 -10.13 -3.97
C LEU A 523 -12.83 -8.86 -3.17
N MET A 524 -13.30 -7.73 -3.70
CA MET A 524 -13.22 -6.41 -3.07
C MET A 524 -14.61 -5.89 -2.75
N PHE A 525 -14.72 -5.13 -1.66
CA PHE A 525 -15.87 -4.26 -1.38
C PHE A 525 -15.36 -2.84 -1.18
N GLY A 526 -15.60 -1.96 -2.15
CA GLY A 526 -14.88 -0.71 -2.21
C GLY A 526 -13.36 -0.93 -2.18
N PRO A 527 -12.62 -0.36 -1.20
CA PRO A 527 -11.17 -0.54 -1.05
C PRO A 527 -10.78 -1.79 -0.22
N VAL A 528 -11.76 -2.49 0.37
CA VAL A 528 -11.53 -3.59 1.32
C VAL A 528 -11.33 -4.92 0.59
N ALA A 529 -10.21 -5.59 0.82
CA ALA A 529 -9.97 -6.94 0.36
C ALA A 529 -10.70 -7.95 1.27
N LEU A 530 -11.55 -8.77 0.65
CA LEU A 530 -12.30 -9.82 1.33
C LEU A 530 -11.63 -11.17 1.12
N VAL A 531 -11.50 -11.94 2.17
CA VAL A 531 -10.92 -13.28 2.14
C VAL A 531 -12.00 -14.33 2.39
N CYS A 532 -11.90 -15.46 1.69
CA CYS A 532 -12.79 -16.59 1.85
C CYS A 532 -12.34 -17.47 3.02
N MET A 533 -13.30 -17.77 3.89
CA MET A 533 -13.14 -18.61 5.08
C MET A 533 -14.04 -19.83 4.99
N GLY A 534 -13.90 -20.78 5.94
CA GLY A 534 -14.83 -21.90 6.10
C GLY A 534 -14.61 -23.07 5.15
N THR A 535 -13.44 -23.19 4.56
CA THR A 535 -13.03 -24.32 3.72
C THR A 535 -11.55 -24.63 3.92
N ASP A 536 -11.19 -25.91 3.85
CA ASP A 536 -9.80 -26.37 3.83
C ASP A 536 -9.25 -26.55 2.40
N GLU A 537 -10.13 -26.49 1.40
CA GLU A 537 -9.77 -26.53 -0.03
C GLU A 537 -10.02 -25.18 -0.68
N ASN A 538 -9.20 -24.84 -1.65
CA ASN A 538 -9.38 -23.62 -2.44
C ASN A 538 -10.80 -23.60 -3.05
N PRO A 539 -11.60 -22.55 -2.80
CA PRO A 539 -13.00 -22.48 -3.25
C PRO A 539 -13.16 -22.25 -4.74
N PHE A 540 -12.10 -22.22 -5.53
CA PHE A 540 -12.11 -21.89 -6.96
C PHE A 540 -13.07 -22.76 -7.79
N LYS A 541 -13.33 -24.00 -7.39
CA LYS A 541 -14.30 -24.89 -8.07
C LYS A 541 -15.74 -24.43 -7.93
N LYS A 542 -16.02 -23.52 -6.99
CA LYS A 542 -17.36 -23.03 -6.65
C LYS A 542 -17.57 -21.55 -6.98
N LEU A 543 -16.51 -20.82 -7.36
CA LEU A 543 -16.52 -19.38 -7.55
C LEU A 543 -16.02 -18.99 -8.94
N ASP A 544 -16.52 -17.89 -9.46
CA ASP A 544 -16.14 -17.29 -10.74
C ASP A 544 -16.21 -15.77 -10.63
N ALA A 545 -15.15 -15.09 -11.07
CA ALA A 545 -15.00 -13.65 -10.97
C ALA A 545 -16.17 -12.85 -11.55
N GLY A 546 -16.77 -13.35 -12.63
CA GLY A 546 -17.86 -12.65 -13.33
C GLY A 546 -19.22 -12.72 -12.62
N SER A 547 -19.41 -13.67 -11.71
CA SER A 547 -20.71 -13.94 -11.08
C SER A 547 -20.69 -13.91 -9.55
N VAL A 548 -19.53 -13.98 -8.92
CA VAL A 548 -19.41 -14.12 -7.47
C VAL A 548 -20.18 -13.04 -6.71
N ALA A 549 -20.10 -11.79 -7.13
CA ALA A 549 -20.79 -10.68 -6.47
C ALA A 549 -22.32 -10.87 -6.41
N ALA A 550 -22.91 -11.41 -7.45
CA ALA A 550 -24.36 -11.68 -7.51
C ALA A 550 -24.78 -12.92 -6.69
N GLN A 551 -23.81 -13.78 -6.37
CA GLN A 551 -24.05 -15.04 -5.63
C GLN A 551 -23.88 -14.88 -4.13
N LEU A 552 -23.48 -13.70 -3.65
CA LEU A 552 -23.26 -13.41 -2.24
C LEU A 552 -24.45 -12.67 -1.64
N GLU A 553 -24.72 -12.95 -0.39
CA GLU A 553 -25.68 -12.23 0.46
C GLU A 553 -24.90 -11.59 1.61
N ARG A 554 -25.22 -10.32 1.89
CA ARG A 554 -24.62 -9.59 3.00
C ARG A 554 -25.11 -10.15 4.32
N GLY A 555 -24.19 -10.49 5.22
CA GLY A 555 -24.45 -10.89 6.58
C GLY A 555 -24.33 -9.71 7.56
N GLU A 556 -23.91 -9.97 8.77
CA GLU A 556 -23.67 -8.95 9.78
C GLU A 556 -22.35 -8.20 9.47
N GLY A 557 -22.36 -6.88 9.58
CA GLY A 557 -21.21 -6.02 9.34
C GLY A 557 -20.68 -6.12 7.91
N MET A 558 -19.37 -6.36 7.79
CA MET A 558 -18.64 -6.51 6.53
C MET A 558 -18.44 -7.99 6.17
N THR A 559 -19.47 -8.81 6.35
CA THR A 559 -19.42 -10.23 5.98
C THR A 559 -20.40 -10.56 4.88
N TRP A 560 -20.05 -11.56 4.06
CA TRP A 560 -20.93 -12.07 3.01
C TRP A 560 -20.88 -13.60 3.01
N ARG A 561 -22.02 -14.23 2.69
CA ARG A 561 -22.16 -15.69 2.54
C ARG A 561 -22.56 -16.03 1.11
N HIS A 562 -22.02 -17.13 0.62
CA HIS A 562 -22.42 -17.62 -0.68
C HIS A 562 -23.79 -18.31 -0.62
N LYS A 563 -24.71 -17.93 -1.49
CA LYS A 563 -26.13 -18.41 -1.51
C LYS A 563 -26.25 -19.92 -1.63
N PHE A 564 -25.36 -20.55 -2.41
CA PHE A 564 -25.40 -21.98 -2.71
C PHE A 564 -24.39 -22.79 -1.91
N PHE A 565 -23.41 -22.13 -1.30
CA PHE A 565 -22.36 -22.73 -0.47
C PHE A 565 -22.21 -21.91 0.82
N PRO A 566 -23.17 -22.05 1.76
CA PRO A 566 -23.23 -21.19 2.94
C PRO A 566 -22.04 -21.35 3.89
N GLU A 567 -21.25 -22.42 3.72
CA GLU A 567 -19.96 -22.58 4.41
C GLU A 567 -18.90 -21.55 3.94
N LEU A 568 -18.99 -21.07 2.68
CA LEU A 568 -18.08 -20.04 2.17
C LEU A 568 -18.50 -18.67 2.69
N VAL A 569 -17.70 -18.14 3.58
CA VAL A 569 -17.89 -16.83 4.22
C VAL A 569 -16.77 -15.91 3.81
N PHE A 570 -17.12 -14.73 3.33
CA PHE A 570 -16.15 -13.67 3.01
C PHE A 570 -16.18 -12.62 4.11
N LYS A 571 -15.01 -12.25 4.60
CA LYS A 571 -14.82 -11.16 5.58
C LYS A 571 -13.59 -10.32 5.23
N PRO A 572 -13.47 -9.09 5.76
CA PRO A 572 -12.27 -8.27 5.58
C PRO A 572 -11.01 -8.98 6.03
N PHE A 573 -9.91 -8.77 5.29
CA PHE A 573 -8.60 -9.32 5.67
C PHE A 573 -8.12 -8.79 7.03
N TYR A 574 -8.44 -7.55 7.39
CA TYR A 574 -8.10 -7.00 8.71
C TYR A 574 -8.83 -7.72 9.87
N ASP A 575 -9.98 -8.34 9.62
CA ASP A 575 -10.74 -9.11 10.64
C ASP A 575 -10.26 -10.55 10.82
N VAL A 576 -9.32 -11.02 10.00
CA VAL A 576 -8.72 -12.36 10.17
C VAL A 576 -7.82 -12.33 11.40
N LYS A 577 -8.04 -13.30 12.31
CA LYS A 577 -7.30 -13.41 13.56
C LYS A 577 -5.99 -14.19 13.40
N ASP A 578 -5.11 -14.05 14.41
CA ASP A 578 -3.86 -14.84 14.48
C ASP A 578 -4.17 -16.35 14.47
N GLY A 579 -3.54 -17.09 13.56
CA GLY A 579 -3.73 -18.53 13.36
C GLY A 579 -4.92 -18.93 12.47
N GLU A 580 -5.75 -17.99 12.01
CA GLU A 580 -6.84 -18.33 11.09
C GLU A 580 -6.34 -18.53 9.65
N LYS A 581 -6.87 -19.59 9.01
CA LYS A 581 -6.64 -19.91 7.60
C LYS A 581 -7.65 -19.20 6.70
N TYR A 582 -7.20 -18.78 5.51
CA TYR A 582 -8.02 -18.06 4.54
C TYR A 582 -7.53 -18.26 3.12
N PHE A 583 -8.40 -17.92 2.15
CA PHE A 583 -8.05 -17.76 0.74
C PHE A 583 -8.29 -16.30 0.33
N MET A 584 -7.23 -15.59 -0.06
CA MET A 584 -7.36 -14.22 -0.57
C MET A 584 -7.52 -14.22 -2.07
N TYR A 585 -6.56 -14.79 -2.79
CA TYR A 585 -6.65 -14.91 -4.24
C TYR A 585 -7.30 -16.23 -4.65
N ILE A 586 -8.19 -16.12 -5.63
CA ILE A 586 -8.96 -17.21 -6.18
C ILE A 586 -8.61 -17.31 -7.67
N THR A 587 -8.43 -18.53 -8.17
CA THR A 587 -8.19 -18.78 -9.58
C THR A 587 -9.45 -19.35 -10.21
N ASP A 588 -9.92 -18.75 -11.31
CA ASP A 588 -11.03 -19.32 -12.05
C ASP A 588 -10.63 -20.68 -12.64
N PRO A 589 -11.39 -21.75 -12.37
CA PRO A 589 -11.11 -23.03 -12.99
C PRO A 589 -11.40 -22.94 -14.48
N THR A 590 -10.41 -23.24 -15.29
CA THR A 590 -10.54 -23.32 -16.74
C THR A 590 -10.34 -24.75 -17.18
N VAL A 591 -11.37 -25.34 -17.80
CA VAL A 591 -11.32 -26.68 -18.37
C VAL A 591 -11.56 -26.59 -19.87
N THR A 592 -10.70 -27.20 -20.67
CA THR A 592 -10.93 -27.34 -22.12
C THR A 592 -11.55 -28.69 -22.42
N PHE A 593 -12.72 -28.69 -23.02
CA PHE A 593 -13.40 -29.89 -23.43
C PHE A 593 -14.05 -29.71 -24.80
N MET A 594 -13.85 -30.64 -25.72
CA MET A 594 -14.37 -30.59 -27.10
C MET A 594 -14.12 -29.25 -27.83
N GLY A 595 -12.97 -28.61 -27.55
CA GLY A 595 -12.54 -27.36 -28.17
C GLY A 595 -13.24 -26.11 -27.64
N ALA A 596 -14.09 -26.22 -26.61
CA ALA A 596 -14.58 -25.09 -25.84
C ALA A 596 -13.81 -24.91 -24.52
N VAL A 597 -13.70 -23.67 -24.09
CA VAL A 597 -13.07 -23.30 -22.79
C VAL A 597 -14.21 -23.06 -21.82
N TYR A 598 -14.22 -23.81 -20.73
CA TYR A 598 -15.21 -23.74 -19.66
C TYR A 598 -14.58 -23.03 -18.46
N LYS A 599 -15.25 -22.04 -17.91
CA LYS A 599 -14.83 -21.26 -16.74
C LYS A 599 -15.88 -21.31 -15.64
N GLY A 600 -15.48 -21.39 -14.38
CA GLY A 600 -16.40 -21.35 -13.26
C GLY A 600 -16.97 -22.70 -12.85
N GLY A 601 -16.17 -23.64 -12.40
CA GLY A 601 -16.64 -24.85 -11.69
C GLY A 601 -17.33 -25.92 -12.54
N TRP A 602 -17.17 -25.90 -13.86
CA TRP A 602 -17.63 -26.97 -14.70
C TRP A 602 -16.86 -28.27 -14.45
N GLU A 603 -17.60 -29.37 -14.32
CA GLU A 603 -17.05 -30.72 -14.15
C GLU A 603 -17.37 -31.61 -15.34
N LYS A 604 -16.41 -32.40 -15.79
CA LYS A 604 -16.66 -33.41 -16.82
C LYS A 604 -17.44 -34.58 -16.23
N ARG A 605 -18.63 -34.82 -16.79
CA ARG A 605 -19.50 -35.95 -16.42
C ARG A 605 -19.81 -36.80 -17.66
N GLY A 606 -18.95 -37.78 -17.94
CA GLY A 606 -19.09 -38.61 -19.14
C GLY A 606 -18.88 -37.81 -20.44
N PRO A 607 -19.87 -37.78 -21.37
CA PRO A 607 -19.73 -37.08 -22.63
C PRO A 607 -20.03 -35.58 -22.60
N TRP A 608 -20.32 -34.97 -21.41
CA TRP A 608 -20.66 -33.56 -21.28
C TRP A 608 -19.95 -32.91 -20.09
N MET A 609 -19.96 -31.58 -20.07
CA MET A 609 -19.60 -30.75 -18.93
C MET A 609 -20.85 -30.37 -18.15
N SER A 610 -20.79 -30.43 -16.82
CA SER A 610 -21.92 -30.13 -15.93
C SER A 610 -21.51 -29.09 -14.87
N VAL A 611 -22.44 -28.22 -14.55
CA VAL A 611 -22.32 -27.28 -13.41
C VAL A 611 -23.72 -27.06 -12.81
N PHE A 612 -23.82 -26.75 -11.53
CA PHE A 612 -25.12 -26.66 -10.84
C PHE A 612 -25.44 -25.28 -10.27
N PHE A 613 -24.73 -24.23 -10.70
CA PHE A 613 -24.97 -22.85 -10.29
C PHE A 613 -24.86 -21.87 -11.45
N ALA A 614 -25.45 -20.70 -11.28
CA ALA A 614 -25.44 -19.64 -12.29
C ALA A 614 -24.12 -18.87 -12.29
N GLY A 615 -23.74 -18.38 -13.47
CA GLY A 615 -22.58 -17.56 -13.72
C GLY A 615 -21.47 -18.20 -14.53
N PRO A 616 -21.14 -19.51 -14.35
CA PRO A 616 -20.18 -20.20 -15.19
C PRO A 616 -20.42 -20.04 -16.69
N THR A 617 -19.29 -19.95 -17.43
CA THR A 617 -19.37 -19.75 -18.89
C THR A 617 -18.69 -20.86 -19.65
N ALA A 618 -19.14 -21.06 -20.92
CA ALA A 618 -18.44 -21.88 -21.92
C ALA A 618 -18.19 -21.01 -23.16
N GLU A 619 -16.95 -20.95 -23.63
CA GLU A 619 -16.54 -20.09 -24.73
C GLU A 619 -15.88 -20.90 -25.84
N ARG A 620 -16.21 -20.59 -27.08
CA ARG A 620 -15.54 -21.19 -28.24
C ARG A 620 -15.56 -20.25 -29.45
N THR A 621 -14.45 -20.19 -30.16
CA THR A 621 -14.44 -19.61 -31.51
C THR A 621 -14.83 -20.65 -32.52
N VAL A 622 -15.83 -20.35 -33.36
CA VAL A 622 -16.36 -21.23 -34.42
C VAL A 622 -16.31 -20.52 -35.75
N TRP A 623 -16.49 -21.29 -36.84
CA TRP A 623 -16.54 -20.78 -38.21
C TRP A 623 -17.84 -21.19 -38.90
N GLY A 624 -18.54 -20.27 -39.53
CA GLY A 624 -19.79 -20.53 -40.23
C GLY A 624 -20.76 -19.35 -40.16
N ASN A 625 -21.99 -19.53 -40.62
CA ASN A 625 -23.10 -18.58 -40.44
C ASN A 625 -24.14 -19.09 -39.44
N THR A 626 -23.95 -20.30 -38.91
CA THR A 626 -24.86 -20.96 -37.96
C THR A 626 -24.04 -21.56 -36.81
N VAL A 627 -24.46 -21.30 -35.58
CA VAL A 627 -23.90 -21.89 -34.36
C VAL A 627 -24.85 -22.97 -33.83
N LYS A 628 -24.34 -24.18 -33.63
CA LYS A 628 -25.06 -25.30 -33.03
C LYS A 628 -24.52 -25.56 -31.63
N VAL A 629 -25.40 -25.57 -30.64
CA VAL A 629 -25.11 -25.89 -29.25
C VAL A 629 -25.75 -27.22 -28.91
N SER A 630 -24.95 -28.22 -28.53
CA SER A 630 -25.44 -29.57 -28.14
C SER A 630 -25.40 -29.68 -26.61
N TYR A 631 -26.48 -30.18 -26.03
CA TYR A 631 -26.66 -30.27 -24.57
C TYR A 631 -27.57 -31.46 -24.22
N TYR A 632 -27.79 -31.66 -22.91
CA TYR A 632 -28.61 -32.73 -22.39
C TYR A 632 -29.77 -32.20 -21.56
N TYR A 633 -30.99 -32.72 -21.80
CA TYR A 633 -32.17 -32.48 -21.00
C TYR A 633 -32.18 -33.32 -19.73
N PHE A 634 -32.58 -32.70 -18.63
CA PHE A 634 -32.92 -33.35 -17.36
C PHE A 634 -34.14 -32.63 -16.75
N ASN A 635 -34.80 -33.28 -15.79
CA ASN A 635 -35.95 -32.71 -15.09
C ASN A 635 -35.59 -31.74 -13.94
N ASP A 636 -34.31 -31.39 -13.80
CA ASP A 636 -33.76 -30.51 -12.75
C ASP A 636 -32.85 -29.43 -13.33
N ASN A 637 -32.86 -29.20 -14.62
CA ASN A 637 -31.94 -28.29 -15.29
C ASN A 637 -32.45 -26.85 -15.38
N GLY A 638 -31.48 -25.91 -15.50
CA GLY A 638 -31.68 -24.46 -15.60
C GLY A 638 -31.70 -23.94 -17.04
N ILE A 639 -31.65 -22.61 -17.18
CA ILE A 639 -31.66 -21.86 -18.45
C ILE A 639 -30.30 -21.21 -18.68
N MET A 640 -29.74 -21.41 -19.90
CA MET A 640 -28.50 -20.77 -20.35
C MET A 640 -28.80 -19.68 -21.37
N ASP A 641 -28.02 -18.58 -21.30
CA ASP A 641 -28.01 -17.55 -22.35
C ASP A 641 -26.90 -17.81 -23.36
N VAL A 642 -27.20 -17.56 -24.64
CA VAL A 642 -26.27 -17.75 -25.76
C VAL A 642 -25.95 -16.39 -26.39
N TYR A 643 -24.67 -16.05 -26.41
CA TYR A 643 -24.12 -14.84 -27.03
C TYR A 643 -23.22 -15.21 -28.20
N ILE A 644 -23.32 -14.46 -29.29
CA ILE A 644 -22.42 -14.55 -30.43
C ILE A 644 -21.91 -13.15 -30.74
N ASP A 645 -20.58 -13.00 -30.78
CA ASP A 645 -19.87 -11.73 -30.97
C ASP A 645 -20.31 -10.64 -29.98
N GLY A 646 -20.62 -11.04 -28.73
CA GLY A 646 -21.06 -10.16 -27.65
C GLY A 646 -22.57 -9.85 -27.63
N GLU A 647 -23.32 -10.21 -28.65
CA GLU A 647 -24.78 -10.01 -28.75
C GLU A 647 -25.54 -11.25 -28.28
N LYS A 648 -26.55 -11.08 -27.41
CA LYS A 648 -27.42 -12.17 -26.98
C LYS A 648 -28.30 -12.63 -28.15
N LYS A 649 -28.10 -13.87 -28.62
CA LYS A 649 -28.85 -14.46 -29.75
C LYS A 649 -30.03 -15.33 -29.31
N GLY A 650 -30.05 -15.73 -28.03
CA GLY A 650 -31.16 -16.54 -27.51
C GLY A 650 -30.84 -17.15 -26.16
N GLU A 651 -31.70 -18.08 -25.79
CA GLU A 651 -31.57 -18.87 -24.57
C GLU A 651 -31.89 -20.33 -24.81
N ILE A 652 -31.39 -21.20 -23.94
CA ILE A 652 -31.61 -22.63 -23.95
C ILE A 652 -32.22 -23.03 -22.61
N ASP A 653 -33.47 -23.46 -22.57
CA ASP A 653 -34.07 -24.15 -21.42
C ASP A 653 -33.69 -25.64 -21.49
N LEU A 654 -32.92 -26.08 -20.49
CA LEU A 654 -32.40 -27.44 -20.38
C LEU A 654 -33.39 -28.38 -19.66
N TYR A 655 -34.55 -27.87 -19.23
CA TYR A 655 -35.57 -28.65 -18.54
C TYR A 655 -36.42 -29.41 -19.54
N LYS A 656 -36.66 -30.69 -19.26
CA LYS A 656 -37.68 -31.48 -19.89
C LYS A 656 -38.24 -32.46 -18.88
N LYS A 657 -39.56 -32.47 -18.69
CA LYS A 657 -40.25 -33.39 -17.81
C LYS A 657 -39.89 -34.83 -18.14
N ASP A 658 -39.56 -35.60 -17.11
CA ASP A 658 -39.19 -37.02 -17.21
C ASP A 658 -37.87 -37.33 -17.95
N ALA A 659 -37.15 -36.33 -18.44
CA ALA A 659 -35.86 -36.54 -19.11
C ALA A 659 -34.76 -36.94 -18.10
N ARG A 660 -33.89 -37.86 -18.49
CA ARG A 660 -32.77 -38.39 -17.73
C ARG A 660 -31.49 -38.44 -18.56
N GLY A 661 -31.13 -37.34 -19.21
CA GLY A 661 -29.94 -37.24 -20.05
C GLY A 661 -30.24 -37.44 -21.54
N GLU A 662 -31.34 -36.91 -22.01
CA GLU A 662 -31.67 -36.92 -23.46
C GLU A 662 -30.82 -35.84 -24.16
N LYS A 663 -30.01 -36.28 -25.14
CA LYS A 663 -29.22 -35.40 -25.97
C LYS A 663 -30.06 -34.64 -26.99
N THR A 664 -29.81 -33.35 -27.13
CA THR A 664 -30.44 -32.47 -28.11
C THR A 664 -29.51 -31.34 -28.55
N SER A 665 -29.98 -30.46 -29.41
CA SER A 665 -29.23 -29.26 -29.79
C SER A 665 -30.16 -28.13 -30.24
N SER A 666 -29.67 -26.90 -30.05
CA SER A 666 -30.27 -25.67 -30.57
C SER A 666 -29.32 -24.98 -31.56
N GLU A 667 -29.91 -24.30 -32.56
CA GLU A 667 -29.16 -23.58 -33.58
C GLU A 667 -29.46 -22.08 -33.51
N PHE A 668 -28.42 -21.28 -33.69
CA PHE A 668 -28.46 -19.82 -33.61
C PHE A 668 -27.84 -19.23 -34.87
N ASP A 669 -28.50 -18.24 -35.44
CA ASP A 669 -27.99 -17.49 -36.58
C ASP A 669 -26.81 -16.58 -36.14
N ALA A 670 -25.65 -16.81 -36.73
CA ALA A 670 -24.47 -15.98 -36.52
C ALA A 670 -24.37 -14.78 -37.50
N GLY A 671 -25.32 -14.71 -38.46
CA GLY A 671 -25.39 -13.65 -39.46
C GLY A 671 -24.51 -13.93 -40.68
N SER A 672 -23.29 -13.38 -40.72
CA SER A 672 -22.39 -13.57 -41.86
C SER A 672 -21.59 -14.86 -41.77
N LYS A 673 -21.16 -15.38 -42.91
CA LYS A 673 -20.22 -16.48 -42.96
C LYS A 673 -18.83 -15.97 -42.49
N GLY A 674 -18.34 -16.46 -41.36
CA GLY A 674 -17.09 -15.98 -40.82
C GLY A 674 -16.67 -16.67 -39.51
N LYS A 675 -15.71 -16.06 -38.85
CA LYS A 675 -15.24 -16.44 -37.51
C LYS A 675 -16.07 -15.71 -36.45
N HIS A 676 -16.68 -16.48 -35.55
CA HIS A 676 -17.56 -15.96 -34.51
C HIS A 676 -17.08 -16.41 -33.12
N GLN A 677 -17.21 -15.51 -32.17
CA GLN A 677 -16.95 -15.80 -30.75
C GLN A 677 -18.27 -16.17 -30.06
N VAL A 678 -18.40 -17.42 -29.70
CA VAL A 678 -19.61 -17.93 -28.99
C VAL A 678 -19.32 -17.98 -27.50
N ARG A 679 -20.25 -17.43 -26.70
CA ARG A 679 -20.21 -17.49 -25.24
C ARG A 679 -21.56 -17.95 -24.71
N ILE A 680 -21.54 -19.00 -23.89
CA ILE A 680 -22.72 -19.52 -23.20
C ILE A 680 -22.58 -19.18 -21.73
N VAL A 681 -23.63 -18.66 -21.11
CA VAL A 681 -23.67 -18.25 -19.70
C VAL A 681 -24.79 -18.97 -18.98
N THR A 682 -24.49 -19.66 -17.90
CA THR A 682 -25.51 -20.24 -17.03
C THR A 682 -26.20 -19.13 -16.24
N THR A 683 -27.54 -19.20 -16.14
CA THR A 683 -28.33 -18.13 -15.52
C THR A 683 -28.99 -18.59 -14.21
N PRO A 684 -29.39 -17.68 -13.30
CA PRO A 684 -30.19 -18.06 -12.14
C PRO A 684 -31.63 -18.46 -12.47
N ARG A 685 -32.00 -18.35 -13.73
CA ARG A 685 -33.34 -18.71 -14.21
C ARG A 685 -33.48 -20.23 -14.39
N LYS A 686 -34.62 -20.74 -14.05
CA LYS A 686 -34.97 -22.14 -14.29
C LYS A 686 -36.44 -22.27 -14.67
N ASN A 687 -36.81 -23.39 -15.29
CA ASN A 687 -38.20 -23.74 -15.51
C ASN A 687 -38.90 -23.85 -14.13
N PRO A 688 -40.13 -23.32 -13.98
CA PRO A 688 -40.89 -23.41 -12.71
C PRO A 688 -41.05 -24.84 -12.16
N GLU A 689 -41.08 -25.84 -13.05
CA GLU A 689 -41.19 -27.24 -12.66
C GLU A 689 -39.87 -27.92 -12.34
N ALA A 690 -38.71 -27.26 -12.59
CA ALA A 690 -37.40 -27.79 -12.31
C ALA A 690 -37.08 -27.73 -10.79
N LEU A 691 -36.64 -28.84 -10.22
CA LEU A 691 -36.31 -28.95 -8.81
C LEU A 691 -35.02 -28.17 -8.47
N GLN A 692 -34.06 -28.23 -9.35
CA GLN A 692 -32.73 -27.61 -9.20
C GLN A 692 -32.34 -26.80 -10.45
N GLY A 693 -31.10 -26.34 -10.56
CA GLY A 693 -30.63 -25.55 -11.70
C GLY A 693 -29.33 -26.10 -12.25
N TYR A 694 -29.28 -27.40 -12.59
CA TYR A 694 -28.11 -27.96 -13.26
C TYR A 694 -28.02 -27.50 -14.72
N PHE A 695 -26.81 -27.49 -15.26
CA PHE A 695 -26.53 -27.13 -16.65
C PHE A 695 -25.59 -28.18 -17.24
N ASN A 696 -25.97 -28.74 -18.39
CA ASN A 696 -25.27 -29.87 -19.02
C ASN A 696 -25.01 -29.57 -20.49
N LEU A 697 -23.78 -29.17 -20.81
CA LEU A 697 -23.33 -28.75 -22.13
C LEU A 697 -22.32 -29.75 -22.72
N GLU A 698 -22.53 -30.19 -23.95
CA GLU A 698 -21.60 -31.11 -24.62
C GLU A 698 -20.66 -30.35 -25.57
N LYS A 699 -21.21 -29.62 -26.55
CA LYS A 699 -20.42 -29.08 -27.65
C LYS A 699 -20.99 -27.79 -28.22
N ILE A 700 -20.12 -26.93 -28.69
CA ILE A 700 -20.42 -25.72 -29.46
C ILE A 700 -19.75 -25.88 -30.83
N GLU A 701 -20.49 -25.78 -31.92
CA GLU A 701 -20.00 -25.95 -33.30
C GLU A 701 -20.49 -24.81 -34.20
N GLY A 702 -19.67 -24.44 -35.18
CA GLY A 702 -20.07 -23.56 -36.27
C GLY A 702 -20.12 -24.33 -37.60
N TYR A 703 -21.07 -24.01 -38.45
CA TYR A 703 -21.17 -24.53 -39.79
C TYR A 703 -21.94 -23.57 -40.73
N ASN A 704 -21.95 -23.86 -42.01
CA ASN A 704 -22.75 -23.06 -42.97
C ASN A 704 -24.03 -23.82 -43.33
N LYS A 705 -25.16 -23.13 -43.16
CA LYS A 705 -26.40 -23.51 -43.76
C LYS A 705 -26.49 -23.03 -45.19
#